data_a81c40bd154d79f66ac0d9a04ff4f5a7
#
_entry.id   a81c40bd154d79f66ac0d9a04ff4f5a7
#
_cell.length_a   1.000
_cell.length_b   1.000
_cell.length_c   1.000
_cell.angle_alpha   90.00
_cell.angle_beta   90.00
_cell.angle_gamma   90.00
#
_symmetry.space_group_name_H-M   'P 1'
#
loop_
_entity.id
_entity.type
_entity.pdbx_description
1 polymer ?
#
loop_
_entity_poly.entity_id
_entity_poly.type
_entity_poly.pdbx_seq_one_letter_code
_entity_poly.pdbx_strand_id
1 'polypeptide(L)'
;MRKYLLSALLLVCSIAFLSAQSREGLTEYKLENGLTVLLWEDHDAPDVTGYVVVRAGAVDEPAEYTGLAHYLEHMLFKGTQRIGALDWEKEKPIYDSIIALYDQYSDATDPKIREQLATQINECSMREAKISSTEDFFNMLDLIGAEGVNAFTSYDLTAYHNSFPAAEMYRWLTIFSDRLINPVFRTFQAELENVFEEYNMYANNPSSQAQKQLMEDIYKGSPYERDVIGLPEHLKNPRLSRLIEFYNTWYVPNNMALIIVGDFDSESTKPMIAETFGRLQPKELPSRPSYPSVQLTGKKHYNLGYNPQVAWVYPGLKEGDADQDVLEFVCNLLYNGQTGLLDQVNTKGDVSASYAFLDARRNDGRLIVMAVPYYDANQQMFESDKATEAIVMKEIDKIKRGEISDDLIANVKHMYAQQYKAFNETPSTKMNVLVDAFTYGKPVDDIFTANEKIQSLTKEEIARVAKKYFNADHMTISFDEDTKNMKPKTLPKPNIKPLDPVKNAKTEYAEAFQKLPKGELKQTFNDFNDVKISSLGENVTLHYTPNNKNDIFTLTLRYGVGEHEMPLLPYAAMLMENAGIMGNPALEGKDFDQQIAQLGAAVSYGCNDSYFYISISGEDENMNKIMNLVNRQLLMPYLEQKQLDALKGNEFFSRYSRQKRTAVQKSALMQYALYGKKSAYLDEVKFIDIWNMDGVQVQRLIASARTYALDVFYCGTLPEDKLVPELPLTEGMQPSKSPFLQDRVTYDKPTVLFLPNSNVQQADLYFYINGRPYDIASDVQSDAFNQYMSGGFTGIVLNEIRVKRSMAYSAYGVNTTPELPGKDCYFIGYVGTQSDKVNDAISVYMDILTDMPKDSTQLVALKAALKQAAQTAKPSMRSKAATYEYWQRLGYNDDPSKVNAAAIDALTFNDIEKFYEDNIKGKPVTIILMGDPKKIDVKAIEKELGCKVTKLSPAKLFNSTQELMDAVM
;
A
#
# COMPACT_ATOMS: atom_id res chain seq x y z
N MET A 1 9.92 37.20 46.41
CA MET A 1 10.57 35.90 46.26
C MET A 1 9.64 34.69 46.36
N ARG A 2 8.78 34.52 47.42
CA ARG A 2 7.87 33.33 47.48
C ARG A 2 6.80 33.24 46.39
N LYS A 3 6.31 34.37 45.83
CA LYS A 3 5.32 34.34 44.73
C LYS A 3 5.96 33.93 43.39
N TYR A 4 7.21 34.26 43.14
CA TYR A 4 7.89 33.86 41.90
C TYR A 4 8.40 32.40 41.94
N LEU A 5 8.65 31.86 43.13
CA LEU A 5 8.97 30.43 43.28
C LEU A 5 7.74 29.54 43.07
N LEU A 6 6.54 29.98 43.52
CA LEU A 6 5.29 29.22 43.22
C LEU A 6 4.90 29.28 41.76
N SER A 7 5.14 30.42 41.07
CA SER A 7 4.87 30.52 39.63
C SER A 7 5.87 29.69 38.78
N ALA A 8 7.12 29.67 39.18
CA ALA A 8 8.13 28.80 38.56
C ALA A 8 7.88 27.32 38.81
N LEU A 9 7.41 26.93 40.00
CA LEU A 9 7.03 25.56 40.33
C LEU A 9 5.78 25.09 39.57
N LEU A 10 4.79 26.00 39.37
CA LEU A 10 3.59 25.74 38.56
C LEU A 10 3.90 25.66 37.07
N LEU A 11 4.88 26.43 36.56
CA LEU A 11 5.35 26.37 35.18
C LEU A 11 6.13 25.07 34.90
N VAL A 12 7.00 24.66 35.85
CA VAL A 12 7.73 23.40 35.76
C VAL A 12 6.80 22.18 35.89
N CYS A 13 5.76 22.26 36.75
CA CYS A 13 4.72 21.22 36.83
C CYS A 13 3.86 21.18 35.55
N SER A 14 3.54 22.30 34.94
CA SER A 14 2.76 22.30 33.68
C SER A 14 3.58 21.77 32.50
N ILE A 15 4.89 22.02 32.44
CA ILE A 15 5.78 21.45 31.43
C ILE A 15 5.97 19.94 31.68
N ALA A 16 6.07 19.50 32.94
CA ALA A 16 6.13 18.08 33.30
C ALA A 16 4.82 17.33 32.98
N PHE A 17 3.67 18.00 33.09
CA PHE A 17 2.37 17.41 32.71
C PHE A 17 2.20 17.27 31.19
N LEU A 18 2.71 18.18 30.39
CA LEU A 18 2.67 18.09 28.93
C LEU A 18 3.58 16.97 28.38
N SER A 19 4.75 16.74 29.02
CA SER A 19 5.63 15.63 28.61
C SER A 19 5.17 14.27 29.17
N ALA A 20 4.43 14.23 30.29
CA ALA A 20 3.89 12.99 30.84
C ALA A 20 2.70 12.44 30.04
N GLN A 21 1.92 13.31 29.39
CA GLN A 21 0.74 12.90 28.64
C GLN A 21 1.08 12.17 27.32
N SER A 22 2.24 12.41 26.75
CA SER A 22 2.67 11.80 25.49
C SER A 22 3.23 10.36 25.61
N ARG A 23 3.60 9.91 26.81
CA ARG A 23 4.09 8.56 27.14
C ARG A 23 3.01 7.66 27.73
N GLU A 24 1.81 8.13 27.87
CA GLU A 24 0.73 7.36 28.45
C GLU A 24 0.49 6.08 27.66
N GLY A 25 0.45 4.95 28.35
CA GLY A 25 0.24 3.64 27.76
C GLY A 25 1.48 2.96 27.16
N LEU A 26 2.65 3.63 27.05
CA LEU A 26 3.86 3.02 26.49
C LEU A 26 4.72 2.35 27.58
N THR A 27 5.01 1.06 27.36
CA THR A 27 5.90 0.25 28.22
C THR A 27 7.03 -0.33 27.36
N GLU A 28 8.27 -0.13 27.80
CA GLU A 28 9.48 -0.72 27.22
C GLU A 28 10.22 -1.54 28.27
N TYR A 29 10.57 -2.79 27.95
CA TYR A 29 11.44 -3.63 28.79
C TYR A 29 12.13 -4.72 27.97
N LYS A 30 13.07 -5.44 28.59
CA LYS A 30 13.71 -6.62 28.01
C LYS A 30 13.43 -7.85 28.86
N LEU A 31 13.15 -8.99 28.18
CA LEU A 31 13.12 -10.30 28.84
C LEU A 31 14.55 -10.73 29.20
N GLU A 32 14.66 -11.72 30.13
CA GLU A 32 15.96 -12.28 30.54
C GLU A 32 16.77 -12.85 29.35
N ASN A 33 16.09 -13.34 28.31
CA ASN A 33 16.73 -13.82 27.08
C ASN A 33 17.13 -12.71 26.10
N GLY A 34 16.96 -11.45 26.48
CA GLY A 34 17.37 -10.28 25.69
C GLY A 34 16.35 -9.78 24.67
N LEU A 35 15.16 -10.41 24.56
CA LEU A 35 14.08 -9.91 23.68
C LEU A 35 13.64 -8.53 24.14
N THR A 36 13.64 -7.55 23.22
CA THR A 36 13.03 -6.24 23.47
C THR A 36 11.52 -6.35 23.37
N VAL A 37 10.79 -5.79 24.33
CA VAL A 37 9.32 -5.74 24.33
C VAL A 37 8.88 -4.30 24.40
N LEU A 38 8.04 -3.90 23.42
CA LEU A 38 7.46 -2.56 23.30
C LEU A 38 5.93 -2.73 23.28
N LEU A 39 5.25 -2.20 24.29
CA LEU A 39 3.81 -2.30 24.46
C LEU A 39 3.24 -0.89 24.47
N TRP A 40 2.30 -0.60 23.59
CA TRP A 40 1.60 0.69 23.58
C TRP A 40 0.09 0.50 23.64
N GLU A 41 -0.48 0.74 24.81
CA GLU A 41 -1.93 0.68 25.00
C GLU A 41 -2.63 1.82 24.22
N ASP A 42 -3.68 1.44 23.51
CA ASP A 42 -4.57 2.35 22.79
C ASP A 42 -6.00 1.82 22.87
N HIS A 43 -6.72 2.27 23.89
CA HIS A 43 -8.07 1.78 24.18
C HIS A 43 -9.13 2.31 23.21
N ASP A 44 -8.77 3.24 22.32
CA ASP A 44 -9.60 3.67 21.18
C ASP A 44 -9.44 2.76 19.96
N ALA A 45 -8.39 1.91 19.94
CA ALA A 45 -8.16 0.99 18.83
C ALA A 45 -9.24 -0.10 18.77
N PRO A 46 -9.62 -0.55 17.57
CA PRO A 46 -10.63 -1.59 17.41
C PRO A 46 -10.13 -2.99 17.79
N ASP A 47 -8.83 -3.21 17.75
CA ASP A 47 -8.15 -4.48 17.92
C ASP A 47 -6.73 -4.29 18.48
N VAL A 48 -5.98 -5.37 18.48
CA VAL A 48 -4.55 -5.37 18.81
C VAL A 48 -3.75 -5.72 17.57
N THR A 49 -2.77 -4.90 17.23
CA THR A 49 -1.78 -5.20 16.21
C THR A 49 -0.48 -5.66 16.84
N GLY A 50 0.03 -6.81 16.42
CA GLY A 50 1.28 -7.38 16.92
C GLY A 50 2.32 -7.55 15.82
N TYR A 51 3.56 -7.17 16.14
CA TYR A 51 4.73 -7.34 15.29
C TYR A 51 5.82 -8.13 16.01
N VAL A 52 6.42 -9.07 15.30
CA VAL A 52 7.72 -9.66 15.67
C VAL A 52 8.74 -9.16 14.66
N VAL A 53 9.65 -8.32 15.11
CA VAL A 53 10.67 -7.66 14.29
C VAL A 53 12.02 -8.30 14.54
N VAL A 54 12.71 -8.68 13.48
CA VAL A 54 14.08 -9.21 13.51
C VAL A 54 15.00 -8.17 12.88
N ARG A 55 16.06 -7.76 13.58
CA ARG A 55 17.05 -6.80 13.08
C ARG A 55 18.03 -7.50 12.14
N ALA A 56 17.49 -8.08 11.07
CA ALA A 56 18.22 -8.72 9.99
C ALA A 56 17.40 -8.65 8.69
N GLY A 57 18.06 -8.30 7.59
CA GLY A 57 17.46 -8.16 6.28
C GLY A 57 18.48 -8.47 5.18
N ALA A 58 18.26 -7.95 3.98
CA ALA A 58 19.06 -8.26 2.81
C ALA A 58 20.54 -7.89 2.95
N VAL A 59 20.91 -6.91 3.78
CA VAL A 59 22.30 -6.54 4.00
C VAL A 59 23.08 -7.55 4.83
N ASP A 60 22.40 -8.40 5.59
CA ASP A 60 23.01 -9.42 6.44
C ASP A 60 23.21 -10.76 5.70
N GLU A 61 22.85 -10.83 4.41
CA GLU A 61 23.00 -12.00 3.55
C GLU A 61 24.45 -12.17 3.05
N PRO A 62 24.94 -13.42 2.93
CA PRO A 62 26.17 -13.68 2.19
C PRO A 62 26.06 -13.22 0.73
N ALA A 63 27.15 -12.68 0.18
CA ALA A 63 27.16 -12.15 -1.18
C ALA A 63 26.84 -13.21 -2.26
N GLU A 64 27.15 -14.47 -1.96
CA GLU A 64 26.94 -15.63 -2.86
C GLU A 64 25.52 -16.21 -2.78
N TYR A 65 24.68 -15.76 -1.82
CA TYR A 65 23.34 -16.28 -1.58
C TYR A 65 22.37 -15.15 -1.26
N THR A 66 22.11 -14.26 -2.22
CA THR A 66 21.18 -13.16 -2.05
C THR A 66 19.71 -13.60 -2.12
N GLY A 67 18.83 -12.89 -1.44
CA GLY A 67 17.41 -13.21 -1.32
C GLY A 67 17.08 -14.20 -0.20
N LEU A 68 18.07 -14.57 0.65
CA LEU A 68 17.83 -15.49 1.77
C LEU A 68 16.92 -14.90 2.83
N ALA A 69 17.04 -13.61 3.15
CA ALA A 69 16.21 -12.96 4.16
C ALA A 69 14.74 -12.96 3.75
N HIS A 70 14.46 -12.56 2.51
CA HIS A 70 13.12 -12.55 1.94
C HIS A 70 12.56 -13.97 1.79
N TYR A 71 13.37 -14.90 1.31
CA TYR A 71 12.93 -16.29 1.19
C TYR A 71 12.67 -16.95 2.55
N LEU A 72 13.46 -16.63 3.58
CA LEU A 72 13.22 -17.07 4.96
C LEU A 72 11.92 -16.52 5.51
N GLU A 73 11.60 -15.28 5.18
CA GLU A 73 10.31 -14.68 5.53
C GLU A 73 9.16 -15.58 5.09
N HIS A 74 9.13 -15.98 3.81
CA HIS A 74 8.14 -16.93 3.27
C HIS A 74 8.14 -18.28 3.98
N MET A 75 9.34 -18.79 4.28
CA MET A 75 9.49 -20.14 4.83
C MET A 75 9.05 -20.23 6.31
N LEU A 76 9.02 -19.13 7.06
CA LEU A 76 8.51 -19.16 8.43
C LEU A 76 6.99 -19.28 8.54
N PHE A 77 6.26 -19.28 7.44
CA PHE A 77 4.84 -19.65 7.38
C PHE A 77 4.60 -21.16 7.19
N LYS A 78 5.65 -21.98 7.05
CA LYS A 78 5.53 -23.41 6.74
C LYS A 78 5.49 -24.31 7.98
N GLY A 79 5.50 -23.70 9.16
CA GLY A 79 5.37 -24.40 10.45
C GLY A 79 6.70 -24.82 11.07
N THR A 80 6.62 -25.72 12.03
CA THR A 80 7.74 -26.14 12.89
C THR A 80 7.75 -27.67 13.06
N GLN A 81 8.60 -28.19 13.93
CA GLN A 81 8.57 -29.61 14.31
C GLN A 81 7.26 -29.99 15.03
N ARG A 82 6.43 -29.01 15.44
CA ARG A 82 5.14 -29.21 16.11
C ARG A 82 3.98 -28.70 15.25
N ILE A 83 4.08 -27.47 14.74
CA ILE A 83 3.08 -26.88 13.86
C ILE A 83 3.23 -27.50 12.47
N GLY A 84 2.19 -28.11 11.96
CA GLY A 84 2.18 -28.72 10.65
C GLY A 84 2.82 -30.12 10.58
N ALA A 85 3.40 -30.65 11.65
CA ALA A 85 3.92 -32.02 11.69
C ALA A 85 2.84 -33.01 12.14
N LEU A 86 2.43 -33.93 11.28
CA LEU A 86 1.55 -35.05 11.68
C LEU A 86 2.33 -36.16 12.41
N ASP A 87 3.59 -36.35 12.05
CA ASP A 87 4.50 -37.31 12.68
C ASP A 87 5.95 -36.87 12.41
N TRP A 88 6.50 -36.05 13.32
CA TRP A 88 7.86 -35.50 13.15
C TRP A 88 8.95 -36.58 13.08
N GLU A 89 8.82 -37.66 13.80
CA GLU A 89 9.82 -38.74 13.79
C GLU A 89 9.94 -39.41 12.41
N LYS A 90 8.80 -39.48 11.67
CA LYS A 90 8.80 -39.98 10.28
C LYS A 90 9.17 -38.89 9.28
N GLU A 91 8.84 -37.66 9.54
CA GLU A 91 9.10 -36.51 8.66
C GLU A 91 10.59 -36.14 8.64
N LYS A 92 11.23 -36.10 9.82
CA LYS A 92 12.64 -35.70 9.96
C LYS A 92 13.62 -36.38 9.00
N PRO A 93 13.64 -37.68 8.83
CA PRO A 93 14.58 -38.34 7.87
C PRO A 93 14.36 -37.91 6.42
N ILE A 94 13.13 -37.59 6.05
CA ILE A 94 12.80 -37.09 4.69
C ILE A 94 13.29 -35.65 4.57
N TYR A 95 13.04 -34.81 5.55
CA TYR A 95 13.49 -33.42 5.61
C TYR A 95 15.03 -33.35 5.58
N ASP A 96 15.74 -34.15 6.35
CA ASP A 96 17.21 -34.21 6.33
C ASP A 96 17.73 -34.61 4.92
N SER A 97 17.02 -35.51 4.23
CA SER A 97 17.34 -35.89 2.86
C SER A 97 17.12 -34.74 1.87
N ILE A 98 16.05 -33.95 2.06
CA ILE A 98 15.77 -32.77 1.23
C ILE A 98 16.91 -31.75 1.38
N ILE A 99 17.36 -31.45 2.61
CA ILE A 99 18.49 -30.55 2.86
C ILE A 99 19.74 -31.01 2.08
N ALA A 100 20.10 -32.28 2.23
CA ALA A 100 21.30 -32.86 1.57
C ALA A 100 21.20 -32.84 0.03
N LEU A 101 20.01 -33.08 -0.52
CA LEU A 101 19.77 -33.01 -1.96
C LEU A 101 19.87 -31.58 -2.52
N TYR A 102 19.40 -30.59 -1.79
CA TYR A 102 19.55 -29.16 -2.17
C TYR A 102 21.00 -28.72 -2.17
N ASP A 103 21.81 -29.17 -1.21
CA ASP A 103 23.24 -28.89 -1.17
C ASP A 103 23.94 -29.50 -2.38
N GLN A 104 23.63 -30.77 -2.71
CA GLN A 104 24.15 -31.43 -3.92
C GLN A 104 23.69 -30.75 -5.21
N TYR A 105 22.40 -30.30 -5.26
CA TYR A 105 21.86 -29.60 -6.42
C TYR A 105 22.56 -28.25 -6.64
N SER A 106 22.86 -27.52 -5.57
CA SER A 106 23.59 -26.25 -5.62
C SER A 106 25.02 -26.43 -6.14
N ASP A 107 25.70 -27.54 -5.76
CA ASP A 107 27.08 -27.84 -6.16
C ASP A 107 27.19 -28.43 -7.57
N ALA A 108 26.10 -29.01 -8.10
CA ALA A 108 26.10 -29.68 -9.41
C ALA A 108 26.11 -28.66 -10.56
N THR A 109 27.08 -28.82 -11.49
CA THR A 109 27.21 -27.99 -12.70
C THR A 109 26.68 -28.69 -13.97
N ASP A 110 26.59 -30.04 -13.97
CA ASP A 110 26.02 -30.78 -15.09
C ASP A 110 24.49 -30.69 -15.11
N PRO A 111 23.87 -30.20 -16.19
CA PRO A 111 22.43 -30.07 -16.30
C PRO A 111 21.65 -31.37 -16.09
N LYS A 112 22.20 -32.52 -16.51
CA LYS A 112 21.56 -33.84 -16.33
C LYS A 112 21.54 -34.26 -14.86
N ILE A 113 22.64 -34.01 -14.15
CA ILE A 113 22.73 -34.28 -12.71
C ILE A 113 21.75 -33.37 -11.96
N ARG A 114 21.69 -32.09 -12.31
CA ARG A 114 20.72 -31.16 -11.72
C ARG A 114 19.27 -31.60 -11.94
N GLU A 115 18.91 -32.06 -13.13
CA GLU A 115 17.59 -32.59 -13.44
C GLU A 115 17.23 -33.83 -12.61
N GLN A 116 18.18 -34.74 -12.43
CA GLN A 116 18.03 -35.94 -11.59
C GLN A 116 17.82 -35.55 -10.11
N LEU A 117 18.64 -34.62 -9.59
CA LEU A 117 18.51 -34.14 -8.22
C LEU A 117 17.19 -33.41 -7.99
N ALA A 118 16.76 -32.58 -8.93
CA ALA A 118 15.44 -31.89 -8.87
C ALA A 118 14.29 -32.91 -8.82
N THR A 119 14.39 -34.02 -9.58
CA THR A 119 13.41 -35.11 -9.54
C THR A 119 13.38 -35.76 -8.17
N GLN A 120 14.54 -36.07 -7.58
CA GLN A 120 14.62 -36.67 -6.24
C GLN A 120 14.12 -35.75 -5.15
N ILE A 121 14.41 -34.43 -5.24
CA ILE A 121 13.86 -33.40 -4.33
C ILE A 121 12.35 -33.42 -4.39
N ASN A 122 11.77 -33.38 -5.59
CA ASN A 122 10.32 -33.39 -5.76
C ASN A 122 9.67 -34.66 -5.21
N GLU A 123 10.27 -35.84 -5.41
CA GLU A 123 9.79 -37.10 -4.85
C GLU A 123 9.84 -37.10 -3.31
N CYS A 124 10.89 -36.54 -2.69
CA CYS A 124 10.97 -36.39 -1.25
C CYS A 124 9.90 -35.40 -0.73
N SER A 125 9.71 -34.26 -1.39
CA SER A 125 8.68 -33.27 -1.03
C SER A 125 7.27 -33.83 -1.15
N MET A 126 6.98 -34.65 -2.16
CA MET A 126 5.71 -35.38 -2.29
C MET A 126 5.46 -36.37 -1.13
N ARG A 127 6.52 -37.01 -0.64
CA ARG A 127 6.43 -37.89 0.53
C ARG A 127 6.24 -37.11 1.83
N GLU A 128 6.96 -36.02 2.01
CA GLU A 128 6.81 -35.09 3.14
C GLU A 128 5.38 -34.54 3.23
N ALA A 129 4.80 -34.11 2.12
CA ALA A 129 3.44 -33.56 2.06
C ALA A 129 2.35 -34.56 2.51
N LYS A 130 2.64 -35.88 2.53
CA LYS A 130 1.72 -36.92 3.01
C LYS A 130 1.75 -37.13 4.53
N ILE A 131 2.70 -36.54 5.22
CA ILE A 131 2.87 -36.68 6.69
C ILE A 131 3.02 -35.32 7.37
N SER A 132 2.68 -34.25 6.66
CA SER A 132 2.64 -32.88 7.15
C SER A 132 1.37 -32.15 6.70
N SER A 133 1.01 -31.08 7.41
CA SER A 133 -0.04 -30.14 7.04
C SER A 133 0.57 -28.78 6.72
N THR A 134 0.38 -28.28 5.53
CA THR A 134 0.84 -26.95 5.12
C THR A 134 -0.14 -25.83 5.51
N GLU A 135 -1.36 -26.20 5.92
CA GLU A 135 -2.45 -25.28 6.23
C GLU A 135 -2.59 -25.00 7.75
N ASP A 136 -1.96 -25.82 8.59
CA ASP A 136 -2.18 -25.85 10.03
C ASP A 136 -1.89 -24.51 10.70
N PHE A 137 -0.82 -23.83 10.29
CA PHE A 137 -0.44 -22.52 10.81
C PHE A 137 -1.51 -21.45 10.50
N PHE A 138 -1.99 -21.39 9.27
CA PHE A 138 -2.99 -20.41 8.87
C PHE A 138 -4.37 -20.75 9.46
N ASN A 139 -4.74 -22.02 9.53
CA ASN A 139 -5.99 -22.45 10.17
C ASN A 139 -6.04 -22.04 11.65
N MET A 140 -4.90 -22.04 12.35
CA MET A 140 -4.86 -21.56 13.75
C MET A 140 -4.99 -20.04 13.83
N LEU A 141 -4.40 -19.28 12.89
CA LEU A 141 -4.58 -17.83 12.83
C LEU A 141 -6.02 -17.45 12.50
N ASP A 142 -6.64 -18.12 11.53
CA ASP A 142 -8.05 -17.92 11.20
C ASP A 142 -8.97 -18.25 12.39
N LEU A 143 -8.64 -19.31 13.17
CA LEU A 143 -9.41 -19.69 14.37
C LEU A 143 -9.43 -18.60 15.44
N ILE A 144 -8.35 -17.83 15.57
CA ILE A 144 -8.29 -16.69 16.51
C ILE A 144 -8.79 -15.39 15.88
N GLY A 145 -9.29 -15.40 14.63
CA GLY A 145 -9.74 -14.21 13.92
C GLY A 145 -8.61 -13.25 13.58
N ALA A 146 -7.41 -13.75 13.27
CA ALA A 146 -6.30 -12.91 12.85
C ALA A 146 -6.55 -12.34 11.45
N GLU A 147 -6.37 -11.03 11.27
CA GLU A 147 -6.54 -10.32 10.01
C GLU A 147 -5.24 -9.65 9.57
N GLY A 148 -5.11 -9.43 8.25
CA GLY A 148 -3.92 -8.78 7.70
C GLY A 148 -2.64 -9.58 7.95
N VAL A 149 -2.73 -10.92 8.05
CA VAL A 149 -1.57 -11.80 8.26
C VAL A 149 -0.58 -11.59 7.13
N ASN A 150 0.56 -10.99 7.45
CA ASN A 150 1.57 -10.64 6.48
C ASN A 150 2.97 -10.61 7.12
N ALA A 151 3.96 -10.41 6.27
CA ALA A 151 5.34 -10.12 6.67
C ALA A 151 5.99 -9.24 5.61
N PHE A 152 7.11 -8.65 5.94
CA PHE A 152 7.92 -7.92 4.97
C PHE A 152 9.40 -7.98 5.34
N THR A 153 10.22 -7.98 4.32
CA THR A 153 11.67 -7.90 4.42
C THR A 153 12.16 -6.61 3.77
N SER A 154 13.04 -5.91 4.48
CA SER A 154 13.76 -4.76 3.94
C SER A 154 15.26 -5.05 3.91
N TYR A 155 16.05 -4.02 3.67
CA TYR A 155 17.51 -4.15 3.77
C TYR A 155 17.97 -4.45 5.19
N ASP A 156 17.35 -3.85 6.20
CA ASP A 156 17.86 -3.83 7.58
C ASP A 156 16.99 -4.62 8.58
N LEU A 157 15.79 -5.06 8.19
CA LEU A 157 14.86 -5.80 9.06
C LEU A 157 14.02 -6.82 8.29
N THR A 158 13.48 -7.79 9.04
CA THR A 158 12.34 -8.61 8.63
C THR A 158 11.28 -8.56 9.73
N ALA A 159 10.01 -8.36 9.37
CA ALA A 159 8.91 -8.25 10.32
C ALA A 159 7.75 -9.16 9.94
N TYR A 160 7.12 -9.77 10.96
CA TYR A 160 5.92 -10.61 10.85
C TYR A 160 4.81 -9.99 11.66
N HIS A 161 3.64 -9.79 11.06
CA HIS A 161 2.59 -9.02 11.71
C HIS A 161 1.18 -9.44 11.31
N ASN A 162 0.24 -9.07 12.14
CA ASN A 162 -1.19 -9.07 11.86
C ASN A 162 -1.96 -8.37 12.98
N SER A 163 -3.25 -8.12 12.75
CA SER A 163 -4.20 -7.72 13.79
C SER A 163 -4.98 -8.92 14.33
N PHE A 164 -5.44 -8.84 15.58
CA PHE A 164 -6.21 -9.89 16.23
C PHE A 164 -7.03 -9.35 17.42
N PRO A 165 -8.13 -10.01 17.83
CA PRO A 165 -8.90 -9.61 19.02
C PRO A 165 -8.08 -9.68 20.31
N ALA A 166 -8.21 -8.70 21.20
CA ALA A 166 -7.55 -8.69 22.52
C ALA A 166 -7.82 -9.98 23.34
N ALA A 167 -9.01 -10.55 23.21
CA ALA A 167 -9.39 -11.82 23.86
C ALA A 167 -8.50 -13.01 23.44
N GLU A 168 -7.83 -12.94 22.32
CA GLU A 168 -6.96 -13.99 21.76
C GLU A 168 -5.47 -13.75 22.02
N MET A 169 -5.10 -12.75 22.84
CA MET A 169 -3.72 -12.36 23.13
C MET A 169 -2.82 -13.55 23.48
N TYR A 170 -3.23 -14.40 24.41
CA TYR A 170 -2.41 -15.55 24.83
C TYR A 170 -2.19 -16.56 23.72
N ARG A 171 -3.22 -16.82 22.89
CA ARG A 171 -3.12 -17.72 21.76
C ARG A 171 -2.23 -17.13 20.67
N TRP A 172 -2.38 -15.84 20.38
CA TRP A 172 -1.53 -15.15 19.42
C TRP A 172 -0.06 -15.20 19.83
N LEU A 173 0.25 -14.85 21.09
CA LEU A 173 1.60 -14.94 21.65
C LEU A 173 2.17 -16.37 21.56
N THR A 174 1.32 -17.38 21.77
CA THR A 174 1.72 -18.80 21.67
C THR A 174 2.11 -19.17 20.25
N ILE A 175 1.28 -18.85 19.22
CA ILE A 175 1.59 -19.14 17.82
C ILE A 175 2.85 -18.41 17.39
N PHE A 176 2.95 -17.11 17.69
CA PHE A 176 4.07 -16.29 17.23
C PHE A 176 5.39 -16.61 17.90
N SER A 177 5.38 -17.10 19.14
CA SER A 177 6.58 -17.63 19.77
C SER A 177 6.94 -19.03 19.26
N ASP A 178 5.95 -19.92 19.09
CA ASP A 178 6.19 -21.29 18.63
C ASP A 178 6.69 -21.36 17.17
N ARG A 179 6.24 -20.45 16.27
CA ARG A 179 6.76 -20.38 14.90
C ARG A 179 8.27 -20.11 14.82
N LEU A 180 8.83 -19.54 15.89
CA LEU A 180 10.25 -19.22 16.03
C LEU A 180 11.03 -20.30 16.78
N ILE A 181 10.39 -21.44 17.12
CA ILE A 181 11.07 -22.55 17.80
C ILE A 181 11.14 -23.74 16.87
N ASN A 182 12.35 -24.10 16.45
CA ASN A 182 12.61 -25.24 15.57
C ASN A 182 11.73 -25.23 14.28
N PRO A 183 11.79 -24.16 13.45
CA PRO A 183 11.04 -24.10 12.21
C PRO A 183 11.46 -25.23 11.26
N VAL A 184 10.51 -25.69 10.46
CA VAL A 184 10.72 -26.68 9.40
C VAL A 184 10.30 -26.05 8.08
N PHE A 185 11.26 -25.91 7.18
CA PHE A 185 11.07 -25.23 5.90
C PHE A 185 10.48 -26.16 4.85
N ARG A 186 9.23 -26.60 5.10
CA ARG A 186 8.47 -27.52 4.24
C ARG A 186 8.16 -26.89 2.90
N THR A 187 7.91 -27.74 1.90
CA THR A 187 7.51 -27.26 0.56
C THR A 187 8.48 -26.24 -0.05
N PHE A 188 9.76 -26.33 0.32
CA PHE A 188 10.79 -25.36 -0.07
C PHE A 188 10.80 -25.08 -1.58
N GLN A 189 10.75 -26.12 -2.44
CA GLN A 189 10.72 -25.94 -3.90
C GLN A 189 9.46 -25.21 -4.38
N ALA A 190 8.31 -25.54 -3.83
CA ALA A 190 7.03 -24.91 -4.22
C ALA A 190 7.02 -23.42 -3.87
N GLU A 191 7.56 -23.06 -2.69
CA GLU A 191 7.66 -21.67 -2.29
C GLU A 191 8.70 -20.88 -3.10
N LEU A 192 9.80 -21.53 -3.50
CA LEU A 192 10.77 -20.93 -4.41
C LEU A 192 10.11 -20.49 -5.73
N GLU A 193 9.20 -21.31 -6.27
CA GLU A 193 8.45 -20.94 -7.47
C GLU A 193 7.54 -19.73 -7.23
N ASN A 194 6.95 -19.60 -6.03
CA ASN A 194 6.14 -18.43 -5.66
C ASN A 194 6.99 -17.15 -5.59
N VAL A 195 8.14 -17.18 -4.94
CA VAL A 195 9.12 -16.07 -4.90
C VAL A 195 9.59 -15.72 -6.32
N PHE A 196 9.71 -16.71 -7.17
CA PHE A 196 10.09 -16.50 -8.57
C PHE A 196 8.98 -15.81 -9.37
N GLU A 197 7.70 -16.11 -9.12
CA GLU A 197 6.58 -15.38 -9.72
C GLU A 197 6.52 -13.95 -9.22
N GLU A 198 6.84 -13.72 -7.97
CA GLU A 198 6.95 -12.37 -7.41
C GLU A 198 8.08 -11.58 -8.08
N TYR A 199 9.26 -12.19 -8.28
CA TYR A 199 10.34 -11.58 -9.06
C TYR A 199 9.88 -11.20 -10.48
N ASN A 200 9.13 -12.08 -11.16
CA ASN A 200 8.60 -11.79 -12.50
C ASN A 200 7.63 -10.61 -12.51
N MET A 201 6.83 -10.46 -11.45
CA MET A 201 5.91 -9.32 -11.29
C MET A 201 6.67 -7.99 -11.26
N TYR A 202 7.74 -7.89 -10.46
CA TYR A 202 8.60 -6.69 -10.43
C TYR A 202 9.37 -6.49 -11.74
N ALA A 203 9.85 -7.55 -12.35
CA ALA A 203 10.58 -7.50 -13.61
C ALA A 203 9.73 -6.98 -14.80
N ASN A 204 8.41 -7.11 -14.72
CA ASN A 204 7.49 -6.58 -15.73
C ASN A 204 7.32 -5.04 -15.68
N ASN A 205 7.80 -4.37 -14.62
CA ASN A 205 7.60 -2.94 -14.44
C ASN A 205 8.88 -2.15 -14.78
N PRO A 206 8.86 -1.31 -15.83
CA PRO A 206 10.00 -0.47 -16.21
C PRO A 206 10.50 0.48 -15.13
N SER A 207 9.59 1.05 -14.33
CA SER A 207 9.97 1.91 -13.22
C SER A 207 10.73 1.16 -12.13
N SER A 208 10.34 -0.09 -11.83
CA SER A 208 11.10 -0.96 -10.91
C SER A 208 12.50 -1.26 -11.44
N GLN A 209 12.65 -1.45 -12.75
CA GLN A 209 13.96 -1.69 -13.36
C GLN A 209 14.84 -0.43 -13.33
N ALA A 210 14.28 0.75 -13.56
CA ALA A 210 14.99 2.02 -13.43
C ALA A 210 15.43 2.27 -11.98
N GLN A 211 14.55 2.01 -11.02
CA GLN A 211 14.88 2.11 -9.59
C GLN A 211 15.99 1.13 -9.20
N LYS A 212 15.91 -0.11 -9.67
CA LYS A 212 16.97 -1.10 -9.46
C LYS A 212 18.31 -0.61 -9.99
N GLN A 213 18.36 -0.11 -11.23
CA GLN A 213 19.56 0.43 -11.83
C GLN A 213 20.13 1.61 -11.04
N LEU A 214 19.24 2.49 -10.53
CA LEU A 214 19.64 3.59 -9.65
C LEU A 214 20.32 3.04 -8.39
N MET A 215 19.72 2.05 -7.70
CA MET A 215 20.28 1.47 -6.47
C MET A 215 21.62 0.77 -6.71
N GLU A 216 21.73 -0.01 -7.80
CA GLU A 216 22.99 -0.66 -8.21
C GLU A 216 24.13 0.37 -8.39
N ASP A 217 23.83 1.55 -8.88
CA ASP A 217 24.84 2.58 -9.12
C ASP A 217 25.22 3.35 -7.85
N ILE A 218 24.23 3.75 -7.08
CA ILE A 218 24.47 4.63 -5.93
C ILE A 218 24.96 3.88 -4.68
N TYR A 219 24.77 2.56 -4.62
CA TYR A 219 25.25 1.70 -3.54
C TYR A 219 26.28 0.66 -3.98
N LYS A 220 26.90 0.84 -5.15
CA LYS A 220 27.84 -0.11 -5.76
C LYS A 220 28.93 -0.57 -4.79
N GLY A 221 29.07 -1.91 -4.65
CA GLY A 221 30.06 -2.53 -3.74
C GLY A 221 29.59 -2.61 -2.28
N SER A 222 28.36 -2.20 -1.99
CA SER A 222 27.69 -2.38 -0.72
C SER A 222 26.54 -3.39 -0.88
N PRO A 223 26.09 -4.11 0.15
CA PRO A 223 24.92 -4.97 0.06
C PRO A 223 23.63 -4.25 -0.36
N TYR A 224 23.56 -2.95 -0.17
CA TYR A 224 22.43 -2.13 -0.60
C TYR A 224 22.29 -1.98 -2.12
N GLU A 225 23.28 -2.38 -2.92
CA GLU A 225 23.20 -2.41 -4.39
C GLU A 225 22.24 -3.48 -4.93
N ARG A 226 21.90 -4.48 -4.11
CA ARG A 226 21.12 -5.65 -4.51
C ARG A 226 19.66 -5.49 -4.12
N ASP A 227 18.77 -6.04 -4.96
CA ASP A 227 17.36 -6.13 -4.58
C ASP A 227 17.16 -7.04 -3.37
N VAL A 228 16.20 -6.71 -2.52
CA VAL A 228 15.82 -7.53 -1.36
C VAL A 228 15.35 -8.93 -1.78
N ILE A 229 14.67 -9.04 -2.91
CA ILE A 229 14.22 -10.33 -3.45
C ILE A 229 15.38 -11.21 -3.92
N GLY A 230 16.58 -10.64 -4.06
CA GLY A 230 17.79 -11.37 -4.47
C GLY A 230 18.03 -11.42 -5.98
N LEU A 231 19.19 -11.95 -6.34
CA LEU A 231 19.57 -12.14 -7.75
C LEU A 231 18.90 -13.39 -8.32
N PRO A 232 18.41 -13.34 -9.57
CA PRO A 232 17.77 -14.49 -10.21
C PRO A 232 18.66 -15.75 -10.21
N GLU A 233 19.96 -15.59 -10.40
CA GLU A 233 20.93 -16.66 -10.43
C GLU A 233 21.05 -17.37 -9.07
N HIS A 234 20.91 -16.62 -7.96
CA HIS A 234 20.93 -17.18 -6.61
C HIS A 234 19.61 -17.85 -6.26
N LEU A 235 18.48 -17.26 -6.62
CA LEU A 235 17.15 -17.87 -6.46
C LEU A 235 17.04 -19.21 -7.20
N LYS A 236 17.76 -19.39 -8.32
CA LYS A 236 17.81 -20.66 -9.07
C LYS A 236 18.77 -21.69 -8.54
N ASN A 237 19.64 -21.29 -7.65
CA ASN A 237 20.62 -22.17 -7.03
C ASN A 237 20.46 -22.22 -5.52
N PRO A 238 19.25 -22.49 -5.00
CA PRO A 238 18.94 -22.39 -3.58
C PRO A 238 19.73 -23.45 -2.80
N ARG A 239 20.19 -23.06 -1.62
CA ARG A 239 20.86 -23.95 -0.67
C ARG A 239 20.13 -23.89 0.66
N LEU A 240 19.38 -24.94 0.99
CA LEU A 240 18.54 -24.97 2.18
C LEU A 240 19.35 -24.89 3.48
N SER A 241 20.56 -25.49 3.50
CA SER A 241 21.47 -25.38 4.63
C SER A 241 21.88 -23.93 4.93
N ARG A 242 22.04 -23.07 3.91
CA ARG A 242 22.36 -21.64 4.08
C ARG A 242 21.19 -20.85 4.63
N LEU A 243 19.97 -21.19 4.24
CA LEU A 243 18.76 -20.59 4.83
C LEU A 243 18.66 -20.92 6.33
N ILE A 244 18.91 -22.19 6.69
CA ILE A 244 18.94 -22.65 8.09
C ILE A 244 20.04 -21.93 8.87
N GLU A 245 21.22 -21.74 8.29
CA GLU A 245 22.32 -21.01 8.90
C GLU A 245 21.95 -19.54 9.16
N PHE A 246 21.34 -18.85 8.15
CA PHE A 246 20.88 -17.48 8.28
C PHE A 246 19.85 -17.32 9.41
N TYR A 247 18.85 -18.22 9.45
CA TYR A 247 17.88 -18.28 10.54
C TYR A 247 18.56 -18.46 11.91
N ASN A 248 19.43 -19.47 12.05
CA ASN A 248 20.11 -19.78 13.30
C ASN A 248 21.03 -18.66 13.80
N THR A 249 21.49 -17.78 12.90
CA THR A 249 22.38 -16.67 13.21
C THR A 249 21.61 -15.44 13.69
N TRP A 250 20.52 -15.09 12.98
CA TRP A 250 19.89 -13.80 13.16
C TRP A 250 18.56 -13.83 13.92
N TYR A 251 17.82 -14.96 13.91
CA TYR A 251 16.51 -15.10 14.57
C TYR A 251 16.67 -15.57 16.02
N VAL A 252 17.30 -14.73 16.79
CA VAL A 252 17.58 -14.94 18.21
C VAL A 252 16.99 -13.80 19.04
N PRO A 253 16.45 -14.05 20.25
CA PRO A 253 15.67 -13.05 20.98
C PRO A 253 16.43 -11.75 21.25
N ASN A 254 17.74 -11.81 21.49
CA ASN A 254 18.58 -10.63 21.67
C ASN A 254 18.84 -9.81 20.37
N ASN A 255 18.29 -10.25 19.24
CA ASN A 255 18.25 -9.51 17.95
C ASN A 255 16.81 -9.20 17.50
N MET A 256 15.83 -9.39 18.38
CA MET A 256 14.42 -9.29 18.02
C MET A 256 13.66 -8.36 18.96
N ALA A 257 12.54 -7.85 18.48
CA ALA A 257 11.54 -7.18 19.29
C ALA A 257 10.16 -7.80 19.10
N LEU A 258 9.40 -7.82 20.18
CA LEU A 258 7.95 -7.99 20.19
C LEU A 258 7.33 -6.61 20.41
N ILE A 259 6.53 -6.14 19.45
CA ILE A 259 5.88 -4.84 19.48
C ILE A 259 4.37 -5.07 19.41
N ILE A 260 3.62 -4.54 20.39
CA ILE A 260 2.16 -4.68 20.46
C ILE A 260 1.55 -3.29 20.66
N VAL A 261 0.58 -2.95 19.83
CA VAL A 261 -0.17 -1.68 19.89
C VAL A 261 -1.66 -1.98 19.80
N GLY A 262 -2.49 -1.40 20.66
CA GLY A 262 -3.94 -1.57 20.58
C GLY A 262 -4.64 -1.65 21.93
N ASP A 263 -5.88 -2.17 21.93
CA ASP A 263 -6.74 -2.25 23.12
C ASP A 263 -6.41 -3.49 23.97
N PHE A 264 -5.44 -3.35 24.88
CA PHE A 264 -5.05 -4.39 25.84
C PHE A 264 -4.51 -3.76 27.12
N ASP A 265 -4.32 -4.58 28.16
CA ASP A 265 -3.69 -4.19 29.43
C ASP A 265 -2.27 -4.78 29.50
N SER A 266 -1.28 -3.91 29.63
CA SER A 266 0.14 -4.30 29.63
C SER A 266 0.50 -5.17 30.84
N GLU A 267 -0.06 -4.91 32.00
CA GLU A 267 0.32 -5.64 33.25
C GLU A 267 -0.15 -7.09 33.19
N SER A 268 -1.33 -7.35 32.64
CA SER A 268 -1.82 -8.73 32.44
C SER A 268 -1.15 -9.43 31.25
N THR A 269 -0.60 -8.67 30.28
CA THR A 269 0.06 -9.21 29.09
C THR A 269 1.52 -9.61 29.34
N LYS A 270 2.25 -8.90 30.21
CA LYS A 270 3.65 -9.19 30.54
C LYS A 270 3.91 -10.65 31.01
N PRO A 271 3.13 -11.26 31.90
CA PRO A 271 3.32 -12.66 32.25
C PRO A 271 3.14 -13.63 31.09
N MET A 272 2.17 -13.35 30.22
CA MET A 272 1.92 -14.17 29.01
C MET A 272 3.11 -14.10 28.02
N ILE A 273 3.71 -12.92 27.87
CA ILE A 273 4.91 -12.73 27.04
C ILE A 273 6.10 -13.50 27.67
N ALA A 274 6.30 -13.42 28.99
CA ALA A 274 7.36 -14.13 29.65
C ALA A 274 7.21 -15.66 29.52
N GLU A 275 5.99 -16.19 29.61
CA GLU A 275 5.69 -17.62 29.45
C GLU A 275 5.92 -18.08 28.00
N THR A 276 5.58 -17.28 27.01
CA THR A 276 5.63 -17.66 25.60
C THR A 276 6.99 -17.35 24.96
N PHE A 277 7.37 -16.10 24.83
CA PHE A 277 8.62 -15.66 24.20
C PHE A 277 9.86 -15.86 25.07
N GLY A 278 9.70 -16.00 26.40
CA GLY A 278 10.81 -16.32 27.30
C GLY A 278 11.46 -17.69 27.03
N ARG A 279 10.80 -18.58 26.30
CA ARG A 279 11.34 -19.90 25.89
C ARG A 279 12.41 -19.81 24.79
N LEU A 280 12.48 -18.69 24.06
CA LEU A 280 13.49 -18.49 23.00
C LEU A 280 14.89 -18.42 23.61
N GLN A 281 15.86 -19.06 22.96
CA GLN A 281 17.23 -19.13 23.45
C GLN A 281 18.11 -18.05 22.81
N PRO A 282 18.78 -17.20 23.61
CA PRO A 282 19.70 -16.20 23.11
C PRO A 282 20.99 -16.84 22.56
N LYS A 283 21.61 -16.17 21.60
CA LYS A 283 22.93 -16.53 21.05
C LYS A 283 23.77 -15.30 20.90
N GLU A 284 25.10 -15.49 20.87
CA GLU A 284 26.03 -14.44 20.50
C GLU A 284 25.86 -14.06 19.03
N LEU A 285 25.70 -12.77 18.78
CA LEU A 285 25.55 -12.24 17.41
C LEU A 285 26.94 -12.02 16.80
N PRO A 286 27.15 -12.37 15.52
CA PRO A 286 28.36 -12.01 14.83
C PRO A 286 28.48 -10.49 14.68
N SER A 287 29.73 -10.01 14.60
CA SER A 287 29.97 -8.61 14.23
C SER A 287 29.52 -8.38 12.77
N ARG A 288 28.72 -7.33 12.56
CA ARG A 288 28.34 -6.94 11.20
C ARG A 288 29.53 -6.27 10.48
N PRO A 289 29.75 -6.60 9.20
CA PRO A 289 30.81 -5.96 8.43
C PRO A 289 30.48 -4.47 8.21
N SER A 290 31.54 -3.67 8.14
CA SER A 290 31.46 -2.27 7.71
C SER A 290 31.77 -2.21 6.23
N TYR A 291 30.99 -1.42 5.50
CA TYR A 291 31.15 -1.22 4.07
C TYR A 291 31.67 0.20 3.79
N PRO A 292 32.64 0.37 2.86
CA PRO A 292 33.08 1.68 2.48
C PRO A 292 31.97 2.44 1.75
N SER A 293 31.82 3.72 2.03
CA SER A 293 30.90 4.58 1.29
C SER A 293 31.33 4.71 -0.17
N VAL A 294 30.34 4.64 -1.07
CA VAL A 294 30.58 4.74 -2.52
C VAL A 294 30.95 6.17 -2.89
N GLN A 295 31.92 6.31 -3.79
CA GLN A 295 32.27 7.61 -4.39
C GLN A 295 31.19 7.98 -5.43
N LEU A 296 30.38 8.97 -5.13
CA LEU A 296 29.31 9.46 -5.99
C LEU A 296 29.86 10.56 -6.91
N THR A 297 30.36 10.16 -8.09
CA THR A 297 30.92 11.09 -9.07
C THR A 297 30.51 10.74 -10.49
N GLY A 298 30.49 11.75 -11.36
CA GLY A 298 30.27 11.57 -12.79
C GLY A 298 28.80 11.53 -13.19
N LYS A 299 28.59 11.23 -14.47
CA LYS A 299 27.24 11.17 -15.10
C LYS A 299 27.01 9.81 -15.71
N LYS A 300 25.82 9.26 -15.53
CA LYS A 300 25.33 8.03 -16.15
C LYS A 300 24.01 8.29 -16.88
N HIS A 301 23.78 7.55 -17.94
CA HIS A 301 22.57 7.67 -18.74
C HIS A 301 22.08 6.29 -19.17
N TYR A 302 20.77 6.06 -19.03
CA TYR A 302 20.12 4.79 -19.34
C TYR A 302 18.86 4.99 -20.16
N ASN A 303 18.71 4.19 -21.23
CA ASN A 303 17.45 4.08 -21.96
C ASN A 303 16.58 3.04 -21.27
N LEU A 304 15.88 3.44 -20.22
CA LEU A 304 15.10 2.55 -19.34
C LEU A 304 14.05 3.36 -18.56
N GLY A 305 12.80 2.94 -18.65
CA GLY A 305 11.71 3.56 -17.88
C GLY A 305 10.55 4.03 -18.73
N TYR A 306 9.54 4.59 -18.08
CA TYR A 306 8.35 5.13 -18.76
C TYR A 306 8.47 6.61 -19.12
N ASN A 307 9.23 7.37 -18.32
CA ASN A 307 9.40 8.81 -18.53
C ASN A 307 10.88 9.15 -18.40
N PRO A 308 11.37 10.14 -19.13
CA PRO A 308 12.65 10.77 -18.82
C PRO A 308 12.67 11.29 -17.40
N GLN A 309 13.76 11.06 -16.69
CA GLN A 309 13.98 11.58 -15.34
C GLN A 309 15.47 11.73 -15.07
N VAL A 310 15.81 12.68 -14.20
CA VAL A 310 17.19 12.94 -13.78
C VAL A 310 17.28 12.90 -12.26
N ALA A 311 18.25 12.17 -11.75
CA ALA A 311 18.57 12.12 -10.32
C ALA A 311 19.97 12.70 -10.07
N TRP A 312 20.09 13.57 -9.06
CA TRP A 312 21.33 14.07 -8.51
C TRP A 312 21.50 13.45 -7.13
N VAL A 313 22.48 12.57 -6.99
CA VAL A 313 22.67 11.77 -5.79
C VAL A 313 23.94 12.21 -5.07
N TYR A 314 23.75 12.72 -3.86
CA TYR A 314 24.83 13.15 -2.98
C TYR A 314 25.09 12.11 -1.89
N PRO A 315 26.30 12.09 -1.27
CA PRO A 315 26.51 11.36 -0.03
C PRO A 315 25.48 11.82 1.02
N GLY A 316 24.78 10.87 1.62
CA GLY A 316 23.87 11.10 2.72
C GLY A 316 24.52 10.77 4.06
N LEU A 317 23.72 10.34 5.00
CA LEU A 317 24.12 9.94 6.33
C LEU A 317 23.43 8.63 6.73
N LYS A 318 24.00 7.94 7.69
CA LYS A 318 23.38 6.73 8.24
C LYS A 318 22.35 7.10 9.29
N GLU A 319 21.43 6.19 9.53
CA GLU A 319 20.43 6.30 10.60
C GLU A 319 21.08 6.57 11.97
N GLY A 320 20.52 7.52 12.71
CA GLY A 320 21.01 7.97 14.02
C GLY A 320 22.20 8.93 13.97
N ASP A 321 22.57 9.47 12.79
CA ASP A 321 23.58 10.52 12.69
C ASP A 321 23.07 11.83 13.31
N ALA A 322 23.97 12.60 13.91
CA ALA A 322 23.62 13.85 14.59
C ALA A 322 23.02 14.94 13.66
N ASP A 323 23.33 14.90 12.37
CA ASP A 323 22.80 15.84 11.38
C ASP A 323 21.47 15.34 10.75
N GLN A 324 20.92 14.16 11.12
CA GLN A 324 19.80 13.52 10.43
C GLN A 324 18.56 14.42 10.45
N ASP A 325 18.08 14.82 11.63
CA ASP A 325 16.86 15.64 11.78
C ASP A 325 16.97 16.95 10.98
N VAL A 326 18.18 17.54 10.96
CA VAL A 326 18.42 18.79 10.21
C VAL A 326 18.43 18.55 8.71
N LEU A 327 19.01 17.42 8.23
CA LEU A 327 19.06 17.12 6.81
C LEU A 327 17.67 16.72 6.28
N GLU A 328 16.87 16.00 7.07
CA GLU A 328 15.47 15.74 6.75
C GLU A 328 14.66 17.04 6.68
N PHE A 329 14.89 17.95 7.61
CA PHE A 329 14.28 19.27 7.57
C PHE A 329 14.72 20.06 6.32
N VAL A 330 15.97 19.96 5.89
CA VAL A 330 16.47 20.56 4.62
C VAL A 330 15.75 19.93 3.41
N CYS A 331 15.53 18.63 3.41
CA CYS A 331 14.74 17.97 2.36
C CYS A 331 13.30 18.53 2.31
N ASN A 332 12.67 18.76 3.45
CA ASN A 332 11.31 19.35 3.53
C ASN A 332 11.29 20.84 3.15
N LEU A 333 12.38 21.59 3.32
CA LEU A 333 12.50 22.94 2.75
C LEU A 333 12.62 22.92 1.22
N LEU A 334 13.16 21.85 0.64
CA LEU A 334 13.17 21.65 -0.80
C LEU A 334 11.84 21.14 -1.30
N TYR A 335 11.28 20.08 -0.69
CA TYR A 335 10.05 19.44 -1.11
C TYR A 335 9.28 18.92 0.10
N ASN A 336 8.06 19.43 0.30
CA ASN A 336 7.14 18.98 1.36
C ASN A 336 5.71 18.74 0.85
N GLY A 337 5.49 18.79 -0.47
CA GLY A 337 4.20 18.61 -1.11
C GLY A 337 3.33 19.87 -1.15
N GLN A 338 3.81 21.03 -0.63
CA GLN A 338 3.02 22.27 -0.56
C GLN A 338 3.86 23.54 -0.82
N THR A 339 4.87 23.81 -0.01
CA THR A 339 5.54 25.12 0.02
C THR A 339 7.04 25.10 -0.23
N GLY A 340 7.64 23.93 -0.34
CA GLY A 340 9.07 23.75 -0.58
C GLY A 340 9.55 24.44 -1.85
N LEU A 341 10.85 24.69 -1.95
CA LEU A 341 11.41 25.39 -3.12
C LEU A 341 11.18 24.61 -4.44
N LEU A 342 11.19 23.28 -4.39
CA LEU A 342 10.88 22.45 -5.55
C LEU A 342 9.36 22.34 -5.78
N ASP A 343 8.53 22.40 -4.73
CA ASP A 343 7.08 22.51 -4.88
C ASP A 343 6.72 23.76 -5.69
N GLN A 344 7.41 24.88 -5.43
CA GLN A 344 7.20 26.10 -6.20
C GLN A 344 7.64 25.99 -7.68
N VAL A 345 8.64 25.17 -7.97
CA VAL A 345 9.06 24.86 -9.35
C VAL A 345 8.00 24.01 -10.05
N ASN A 346 7.46 23.00 -9.32
CA ASN A 346 6.40 22.12 -9.83
C ASN A 346 5.11 22.91 -10.10
N THR A 347 4.66 23.72 -9.14
CA THR A 347 3.44 24.54 -9.25
C THR A 347 3.50 25.52 -10.43
N LYS A 348 4.67 26.08 -10.72
CA LYS A 348 4.87 26.96 -11.89
C LYS A 348 4.90 26.22 -13.23
N GLY A 349 5.00 24.89 -13.24
CA GLY A 349 5.20 24.09 -14.43
C GLY A 349 6.58 24.27 -15.08
N ASP A 350 7.61 24.61 -14.28
CA ASP A 350 8.99 24.72 -14.77
C ASP A 350 9.60 23.35 -15.08
N VAL A 351 9.13 22.32 -14.37
CA VAL A 351 9.37 20.90 -14.61
C VAL A 351 8.05 20.15 -14.48
N SER A 352 7.96 18.92 -14.99
CA SER A 352 6.76 18.10 -14.81
C SER A 352 6.60 17.61 -13.36
N ALA A 353 7.71 17.32 -12.67
CA ALA A 353 7.78 17.01 -11.25
C ALA A 353 9.21 17.16 -10.73
N SER A 354 9.38 17.51 -9.46
CA SER A 354 10.67 17.44 -8.77
C SER A 354 10.46 17.19 -7.28
N TYR A 355 11.41 16.49 -6.64
CA TYR A 355 11.37 16.16 -5.23
C TYR A 355 12.76 15.89 -4.68
N ALA A 356 12.90 15.97 -3.35
CA ALA A 356 14.12 15.69 -2.63
C ALA A 356 13.83 14.86 -1.38
N PHE A 357 14.67 13.88 -1.07
CA PHE A 357 14.54 13.07 0.14
C PHE A 357 15.88 12.51 0.59
N LEU A 358 15.94 12.13 1.87
CA LEU A 358 17.03 11.42 2.47
C LEU A 358 16.70 9.92 2.53
N ASP A 359 17.56 9.09 1.93
CA ASP A 359 17.55 7.63 2.11
C ASP A 359 18.61 7.28 3.15
N ALA A 360 18.26 7.40 4.43
CA ALA A 360 19.12 7.02 5.56
C ALA A 360 18.93 5.52 5.83
N ARG A 361 20.06 4.80 6.02
CA ARG A 361 20.06 3.37 6.30
C ARG A 361 21.05 3.06 7.44
N ARG A 362 20.99 1.86 7.99
CA ARG A 362 21.84 1.47 9.13
C ARG A 362 23.34 1.74 8.92
N ASN A 363 23.87 1.51 7.73
CA ASN A 363 25.31 1.57 7.47
C ASN A 363 25.74 2.75 6.59
N ASP A 364 24.87 3.32 5.80
CA ASP A 364 25.15 4.37 4.82
C ASP A 364 23.88 5.15 4.48
N GLY A 365 23.96 6.19 3.68
CA GLY A 365 22.79 6.89 3.20
C GLY A 365 23.05 7.76 1.98
N ARG A 366 21.96 8.22 1.36
CA ARG A 366 21.98 9.06 0.16
C ARG A 366 21.02 10.22 0.31
N LEU A 367 21.49 11.40 -0.07
CA LEU A 367 20.63 12.55 -0.29
C LEU A 367 20.32 12.60 -1.79
N ILE A 368 19.04 12.44 -2.14
CA ILE A 368 18.59 12.27 -3.51
C ILE A 368 17.69 13.43 -3.88
N VAL A 369 17.98 14.08 -5.00
CA VAL A 369 17.10 15.04 -5.66
C VAL A 369 16.77 14.51 -7.03
N MET A 370 15.51 14.50 -7.40
CA MET A 370 15.05 13.98 -8.70
C MET A 370 14.12 14.98 -9.38
N ALA A 371 14.13 14.97 -10.70
CA ALA A 371 13.17 15.73 -11.51
C ALA A 371 12.78 14.98 -12.78
N VAL A 372 11.54 15.22 -13.22
CA VAL A 372 11.03 14.87 -14.53
C VAL A 372 11.01 16.15 -15.36
N PRO A 373 11.73 16.20 -16.49
CA PRO A 373 11.76 17.37 -17.36
C PRO A 373 10.35 17.81 -17.80
N TYR A 374 10.18 19.10 -18.06
CA TYR A 374 8.96 19.63 -18.65
C TYR A 374 8.75 19.03 -20.05
N TYR A 375 7.50 18.66 -20.37
CA TYR A 375 7.12 18.21 -21.72
C TYR A 375 6.45 19.33 -22.48
N ASP A 376 7.08 19.79 -23.57
CA ASP A 376 6.51 20.77 -24.48
C ASP A 376 5.65 20.05 -25.54
N ALA A 377 4.32 20.16 -25.42
CA ALA A 377 3.39 19.54 -26.34
C ALA A 377 3.47 20.14 -27.75
N ASN A 378 3.84 21.42 -27.92
CA ASN A 378 3.99 22.06 -29.23
C ASN A 378 5.22 21.52 -29.96
N GLN A 379 6.31 21.27 -29.26
CA GLN A 379 7.52 20.67 -29.82
C GLN A 379 7.50 19.13 -29.75
N GLN A 380 6.53 18.55 -29.04
CA GLN A 380 6.38 17.11 -28.80
C GLN A 380 7.66 16.47 -28.25
N MET A 381 8.31 17.16 -27.32
CA MET A 381 9.56 16.69 -26.72
C MET A 381 9.71 17.18 -25.27
N PHE A 382 10.51 16.44 -24.51
CA PHE A 382 10.93 16.88 -23.19
C PHE A 382 12.06 17.92 -23.27
N GLU A 383 12.06 18.83 -22.33
CA GLU A 383 13.22 19.71 -22.09
C GLU A 383 14.48 18.86 -21.78
N SER A 384 15.64 19.42 -22.09
CA SER A 384 16.91 18.72 -21.86
C SER A 384 17.23 18.57 -20.35
N ASP A 385 17.95 17.49 -20.01
CA ASP A 385 18.49 17.28 -18.65
C ASP A 385 19.25 18.50 -18.14
N LYS A 386 19.99 19.18 -19.02
CA LYS A 386 20.75 20.39 -18.68
C LYS A 386 19.86 21.57 -18.30
N ALA A 387 18.74 21.76 -18.98
CA ALA A 387 17.78 22.82 -18.65
C ALA A 387 17.12 22.52 -17.30
N THR A 388 16.68 21.27 -17.10
CA THR A 388 16.11 20.79 -15.84
C THR A 388 17.12 20.93 -14.68
N GLU A 389 18.39 20.54 -14.89
CA GLU A 389 19.48 20.70 -13.90
C GLU A 389 19.63 22.17 -13.48
N ALA A 390 19.61 23.10 -14.44
CA ALA A 390 19.78 24.53 -14.15
C ALA A 390 18.64 25.08 -13.26
N ILE A 391 17.41 24.59 -13.44
CA ILE A 391 16.25 24.98 -12.65
C ILE A 391 16.41 24.46 -11.22
N VAL A 392 16.65 23.16 -11.06
CA VAL A 392 16.73 22.48 -9.76
C VAL A 392 17.93 22.98 -8.94
N MET A 393 19.11 23.08 -9.57
CA MET A 393 20.32 23.53 -8.87
C MET A 393 20.23 24.96 -8.38
N LYS A 394 19.46 25.81 -9.05
CA LYS A 394 19.21 27.18 -8.58
C LYS A 394 18.52 27.20 -7.22
N GLU A 395 17.56 26.29 -6.98
CA GLU A 395 16.86 26.20 -5.72
C GLU A 395 17.73 25.56 -4.61
N ILE A 396 18.51 24.53 -4.95
CA ILE A 396 19.51 23.96 -4.04
C ILE A 396 20.54 25.04 -3.63
N ASP A 397 21.00 25.87 -4.56
CA ASP A 397 21.96 26.92 -4.27
C ASP A 397 21.40 27.99 -3.32
N LYS A 398 20.12 28.28 -3.31
CA LYS A 398 19.49 29.17 -2.31
C LYS A 398 19.68 28.59 -0.91
N ILE A 399 19.36 27.31 -0.70
CA ILE A 399 19.53 26.65 0.61
C ILE A 399 21.01 26.67 1.04
N LYS A 400 21.95 26.34 0.14
CA LYS A 400 23.39 26.36 0.42
C LYS A 400 23.89 27.74 0.87
N ARG A 401 23.30 28.83 0.34
CA ARG A 401 23.67 30.21 0.71
C ARG A 401 22.90 30.72 1.92
N GLY A 402 21.96 29.94 2.49
CA GLY A 402 21.07 30.36 3.55
C GLY A 402 20.02 31.40 3.09
N GLU A 403 19.79 31.51 1.78
CA GLU A 403 18.78 32.40 1.17
C GLU A 403 17.40 31.76 1.25
N ILE A 404 16.97 31.43 2.48
CA ILE A 404 15.68 30.80 2.78
C ILE A 404 14.85 31.82 3.56
N SER A 405 13.60 31.99 3.19
CA SER A 405 12.71 32.91 3.93
C SER A 405 12.39 32.35 5.33
N ASP A 406 12.25 33.22 6.29
CA ASP A 406 11.86 32.83 7.64
C ASP A 406 10.45 32.22 7.65
N ASP A 407 9.56 32.67 6.73
CA ASP A 407 8.23 32.11 6.53
C ASP A 407 8.28 30.64 6.09
N LEU A 408 9.15 30.28 5.13
CA LEU A 408 9.29 28.87 4.70
C LEU A 408 9.80 28.00 5.84
N ILE A 409 10.77 28.47 6.63
CA ILE A 409 11.23 27.75 7.82
C ILE A 409 10.08 27.58 8.83
N ALA A 410 9.31 28.63 9.06
CA ALA A 410 8.17 28.59 9.98
C ALA A 410 7.09 27.61 9.49
N ASN A 411 6.77 27.61 8.18
CA ASN A 411 5.80 26.68 7.58
C ASN A 411 6.21 25.22 7.76
N VAL A 412 7.49 24.87 7.49
CA VAL A 412 7.96 23.50 7.66
C VAL A 412 7.95 23.11 9.16
N LYS A 413 8.37 24.01 10.07
CA LYS A 413 8.25 23.76 11.51
C LYS A 413 6.80 23.52 11.95
N HIS A 414 5.87 24.31 11.43
CA HIS A 414 4.44 24.17 11.71
C HIS A 414 3.90 22.84 11.23
N MET A 415 4.29 22.42 10.02
CA MET A 415 3.94 21.09 9.47
C MET A 415 4.36 19.96 10.42
N TYR A 416 5.61 19.99 10.92
CA TYR A 416 6.07 19.01 11.91
C TYR A 416 5.26 19.04 13.21
N ALA A 417 4.91 20.24 13.71
CA ALA A 417 4.09 20.37 14.90
C ALA A 417 2.68 19.77 14.71
N GLN A 418 2.07 19.95 13.55
CA GLN A 418 0.78 19.33 13.22
C GLN A 418 0.87 17.82 13.08
N GLN A 419 1.90 17.30 12.41
CA GLN A 419 2.14 15.85 12.33
C GLN A 419 2.29 15.25 13.73
N TYR A 420 2.98 15.94 14.63
CA TYR A 420 3.12 15.52 16.01
C TYR A 420 1.79 15.54 16.80
N LYS A 421 0.92 16.57 16.60
CA LYS A 421 -0.44 16.60 17.17
C LYS A 421 -1.29 15.42 16.68
N ALA A 422 -1.20 15.09 15.39
CA ALA A 422 -1.96 13.99 14.78
C ALA A 422 -1.37 12.59 15.07
N PHE A 423 -0.17 12.51 15.62
CA PHE A 423 0.60 11.28 15.83
C PHE A 423 -0.20 10.19 16.58
N ASN A 424 -0.99 10.58 17.57
CA ASN A 424 -1.77 9.64 18.39
C ASN A 424 -3.13 9.24 17.77
N GLU A 425 -3.45 9.69 16.56
CA GLU A 425 -4.76 9.41 15.97
C GLU A 425 -4.91 7.94 15.51
N THR A 426 -3.83 7.30 15.11
CA THR A 426 -3.88 5.94 14.56
C THR A 426 -2.85 4.98 15.20
N PRO A 427 -3.24 3.72 15.47
CA PRO A 427 -2.30 2.70 15.96
C PRO A 427 -1.11 2.45 15.03
N SER A 428 -1.32 2.56 13.70
CA SER A 428 -0.27 2.33 12.70
C SER A 428 0.89 3.32 12.81
N THR A 429 0.63 4.59 13.13
CA THR A 429 1.70 5.58 13.36
C THR A 429 2.56 5.20 14.56
N LYS A 430 1.92 4.80 15.67
CA LYS A 430 2.61 4.30 16.87
C LYS A 430 3.48 3.09 16.55
N MET A 431 2.94 2.13 15.78
CA MET A 431 3.66 0.92 15.38
C MET A 431 4.91 1.24 14.57
N ASN A 432 4.79 2.08 13.54
CA ASN A 432 5.90 2.42 12.64
C ASN A 432 7.09 3.04 13.39
N VAL A 433 6.84 4.01 14.27
CA VAL A 433 7.93 4.65 15.02
C VAL A 433 8.63 3.70 16.00
N LEU A 434 7.90 2.72 16.59
CA LEU A 434 8.49 1.70 17.45
C LEU A 434 9.33 0.70 16.65
N VAL A 435 8.89 0.31 15.44
CA VAL A 435 9.65 -0.54 14.52
C VAL A 435 10.95 0.15 14.11
N ASP A 436 10.91 1.42 13.77
CA ASP A 436 12.09 2.20 13.39
C ASP A 436 13.03 2.39 14.57
N ALA A 437 12.52 2.77 15.75
CA ALA A 437 13.31 2.91 16.96
C ALA A 437 14.07 1.62 17.29
N PHE A 438 13.40 0.47 17.24
CA PHE A 438 14.05 -0.82 17.45
C PHE A 438 15.07 -1.12 16.34
N THR A 439 14.69 -1.01 15.08
CA THR A 439 15.53 -1.41 13.93
C THR A 439 16.86 -0.68 13.91
N TYR A 440 16.82 0.62 14.16
CA TYR A 440 18.01 1.49 14.09
C TYR A 440 18.64 1.74 15.45
N GLY A 441 18.06 1.18 16.53
CA GLY A 441 18.61 1.34 17.88
C GLY A 441 18.47 2.76 18.43
N LYS A 442 17.44 3.48 18.02
CA LYS A 442 17.11 4.82 18.52
C LYS A 442 16.44 4.71 19.89
N PRO A 443 16.73 5.61 20.84
CA PRO A 443 15.96 5.66 22.07
C PRO A 443 14.47 5.93 21.77
N VAL A 444 13.58 5.18 22.40
CA VAL A 444 12.12 5.40 22.23
C VAL A 444 11.73 6.80 22.70
N ASP A 445 12.47 7.37 23.67
CA ASP A 445 12.29 8.74 24.13
C ASP A 445 12.47 9.82 23.07
N ASP A 446 13.26 9.55 22.04
CA ASP A 446 13.46 10.49 20.93
C ASP A 446 12.18 10.78 20.16
N ILE A 447 11.22 9.85 20.12
CA ILE A 447 9.90 10.04 19.52
C ILE A 447 9.19 11.24 20.14
N PHE A 448 9.26 11.37 21.46
CA PHE A 448 8.55 12.41 22.21
C PHE A 448 9.25 13.77 22.23
N THR A 449 10.54 13.80 21.89
CA THR A 449 11.33 15.04 21.83
C THR A 449 11.62 15.52 20.40
N ALA A 450 11.25 14.74 19.38
CA ALA A 450 11.53 15.05 17.97
C ALA A 450 11.00 16.43 17.56
N ASN A 451 9.74 16.75 17.91
CA ASN A 451 9.17 18.06 17.59
C ASN A 451 9.92 19.21 18.27
N GLU A 452 10.30 19.08 19.54
CA GLU A 452 11.07 20.11 20.26
C GLU A 452 12.43 20.37 19.59
N LYS A 453 13.11 19.30 19.16
CA LYS A 453 14.37 19.40 18.40
C LYS A 453 14.15 20.21 17.11
N ILE A 454 13.12 19.86 16.32
CA ILE A 454 12.80 20.55 15.05
C ILE A 454 12.46 22.02 15.32
N GLN A 455 11.62 22.32 16.34
CA GLN A 455 11.26 23.71 16.68
C GLN A 455 12.47 24.56 17.08
N SER A 456 13.52 23.95 17.65
CA SER A 456 14.75 24.64 18.08
C SER A 456 15.74 24.94 16.96
N LEU A 457 15.59 24.35 15.76
CA LEU A 457 16.52 24.52 14.65
C LEU A 457 16.69 25.99 14.26
N THR A 458 17.94 26.41 14.11
CA THR A 458 18.29 27.74 13.64
C THR A 458 18.61 27.77 12.14
N LYS A 459 18.43 28.92 11.51
CA LYS A 459 18.75 29.12 10.10
C LYS A 459 20.21 28.82 9.78
N GLU A 460 21.11 29.14 10.74
CA GLU A 460 22.55 28.89 10.66
C GLU A 460 22.86 27.39 10.64
N GLU A 461 22.17 26.58 11.47
CA GLU A 461 22.32 25.12 11.48
C GLU A 461 21.81 24.50 10.18
N ILE A 462 20.65 24.95 9.72
CA ILE A 462 20.05 24.52 8.44
C ILE A 462 21.04 24.78 7.29
N ALA A 463 21.57 26.03 7.21
CA ALA A 463 22.53 26.41 6.17
C ALA A 463 23.84 25.62 6.27
N ARG A 464 24.32 25.38 7.49
CA ARG A 464 25.53 24.57 7.75
C ARG A 464 25.40 23.17 7.20
N VAL A 465 24.30 22.48 7.54
CA VAL A 465 24.05 21.10 7.12
C VAL A 465 23.81 21.05 5.60
N ALA A 466 22.95 21.90 5.06
CA ALA A 466 22.73 22.00 3.62
C ALA A 466 24.05 22.19 2.84
N LYS A 467 24.90 23.12 3.31
CA LYS A 467 26.21 23.36 2.69
C LYS A 467 27.14 22.16 2.79
N LYS A 468 27.12 21.43 3.93
CA LYS A 468 27.97 20.24 4.13
C LYS A 468 27.64 19.16 3.10
N TYR A 469 26.35 18.83 2.91
CA TYR A 469 25.94 17.70 2.07
C TYR A 469 25.84 18.07 0.59
N PHE A 470 25.30 19.23 0.22
CA PHE A 470 25.15 19.64 -1.18
C PHE A 470 26.44 20.20 -1.83
N ASN A 471 27.50 20.49 -1.08
CA ASN A 471 28.82 20.80 -1.65
C ASN A 471 29.71 19.58 -1.87
N ALA A 472 29.27 18.39 -1.45
CA ALA A 472 29.94 17.16 -1.77
C ALA A 472 29.87 16.86 -3.27
N ASP A 473 30.82 16.07 -3.78
CA ASP A 473 30.70 15.50 -5.13
C ASP A 473 29.41 14.66 -5.21
N HIS A 474 28.78 14.68 -6.37
CA HIS A 474 27.55 13.95 -6.60
C HIS A 474 27.55 13.18 -7.92
N MET A 475 26.72 12.16 -8.03
CA MET A 475 26.47 11.41 -9.25
C MET A 475 25.17 11.90 -9.89
N THR A 476 25.22 12.18 -11.20
CA THR A 476 24.01 12.45 -11.98
C THR A 476 23.64 11.18 -12.73
N ILE A 477 22.38 10.74 -12.59
CA ILE A 477 21.85 9.57 -13.31
C ILE A 477 20.60 10.03 -14.05
N SER A 478 20.58 9.85 -15.37
CA SER A 478 19.40 10.14 -16.19
C SER A 478 18.86 8.89 -16.89
N PHE A 479 17.56 8.90 -17.06
CA PHE A 479 16.80 7.83 -17.71
C PHE A 479 15.96 8.42 -18.84
N ASP A 480 15.97 7.77 -20.00
CA ASP A 480 15.05 8.07 -21.10
C ASP A 480 13.91 7.05 -21.18
N GLU A 481 12.81 7.42 -21.83
CA GLU A 481 11.71 6.51 -22.10
C GLU A 481 12.20 5.38 -23.02
N ASP A 482 12.33 4.17 -22.52
CA ASP A 482 12.48 2.97 -23.34
C ASP A 482 11.80 1.77 -22.67
N THR A 483 10.76 1.27 -23.32
CA THR A 483 10.05 0.06 -22.93
C THR A 483 10.40 -1.16 -23.78
N LYS A 484 11.22 -1.00 -24.83
CA LYS A 484 11.56 -2.09 -25.79
C LYS A 484 12.76 -2.92 -25.36
N ASN A 485 13.70 -2.30 -24.64
CA ASN A 485 14.93 -2.99 -24.18
C ASN A 485 14.71 -3.82 -22.90
N MET A 486 13.53 -3.80 -22.34
CA MET A 486 13.15 -4.62 -21.21
C MET A 486 12.87 -6.05 -21.68
N LYS A 487 13.92 -6.85 -21.71
CA LYS A 487 13.78 -8.30 -21.81
C LYS A 487 14.15 -8.89 -20.45
N PRO A 488 13.16 -9.18 -19.61
CA PRO A 488 13.42 -9.87 -18.36
C PRO A 488 14.15 -11.18 -18.69
N LYS A 489 15.15 -11.55 -17.88
CA LYS A 489 15.82 -12.83 -18.03
C LYS A 489 14.81 -13.93 -17.72
N THR A 490 14.33 -14.63 -18.72
CA THR A 490 13.58 -15.88 -18.54
C THR A 490 14.51 -16.93 -17.96
N LEU A 491 14.10 -17.47 -16.83
CA LEU A 491 14.82 -18.53 -16.18
C LEU A 491 14.02 -19.83 -16.33
N PRO A 492 14.60 -20.95 -16.84
CA PRO A 492 13.87 -22.22 -16.97
C PRO A 492 13.38 -22.70 -15.58
N LYS A 493 12.13 -23.10 -15.49
CA LYS A 493 11.57 -23.73 -14.29
C LYS A 493 11.95 -25.21 -14.24
N PRO A 494 12.25 -25.74 -13.05
CA PRO A 494 12.27 -27.19 -12.88
C PRO A 494 10.84 -27.73 -13.09
N ASN A 495 10.74 -28.94 -13.64
CA ASN A 495 9.46 -29.61 -13.82
C ASN A 495 9.02 -30.23 -12.48
N ILE A 496 8.24 -29.47 -11.70
CA ILE A 496 7.74 -29.85 -10.37
C ILE A 496 6.33 -30.43 -10.54
N LYS A 497 6.10 -31.62 -9.99
CA LYS A 497 4.75 -32.15 -9.86
C LYS A 497 4.03 -31.45 -8.70
N PRO A 498 2.74 -31.15 -8.84
CA PRO A 498 1.94 -30.58 -7.76
C PRO A 498 2.02 -31.45 -6.50
N LEU A 499 2.09 -30.79 -5.35
CA LEU A 499 2.00 -31.47 -4.06
C LEU A 499 0.55 -31.92 -3.83
N ASP A 500 0.41 -33.10 -3.21
CA ASP A 500 -0.91 -33.65 -2.80
C ASP A 500 -0.90 -33.86 -1.29
N PRO A 501 -1.11 -32.76 -0.50
CA PRO A 501 -1.10 -32.82 0.95
C PRO A 501 -2.32 -33.58 1.48
N VAL A 502 -2.22 -34.06 2.72
CA VAL A 502 -3.34 -34.71 3.40
C VAL A 502 -4.44 -33.68 3.65
N LYS A 503 -5.60 -33.91 3.08
CA LYS A 503 -6.76 -33.01 3.25
C LYS A 503 -7.26 -33.03 4.68
N ASN A 504 -7.56 -31.86 5.25
CA ASN A 504 -8.16 -31.67 6.57
C ASN A 504 -7.35 -32.34 7.71
N ALA A 505 -6.05 -32.53 7.52
CA ALA A 505 -5.19 -33.08 8.55
C ALA A 505 -5.02 -32.05 9.67
N LYS A 506 -5.29 -32.46 10.90
CA LYS A 506 -5.01 -31.66 12.12
C LYS A 506 -3.87 -32.30 12.88
N THR A 507 -2.90 -31.49 13.26
CA THR A 507 -1.81 -31.95 14.14
C THR A 507 -2.28 -32.03 15.59
N GLU A 508 -1.61 -32.84 16.42
CA GLU A 508 -1.83 -32.85 17.88
C GLU A 508 -1.64 -31.45 18.47
N TYR A 509 -0.75 -30.66 17.90
CA TYR A 509 -0.53 -29.28 18.31
C TYR A 509 -1.76 -28.40 18.04
N ALA A 510 -2.36 -28.46 16.87
CA ALA A 510 -3.56 -27.69 16.55
C ALA A 510 -4.76 -28.06 17.40
N GLU A 511 -4.91 -29.36 17.74
CA GLU A 511 -5.94 -29.82 18.68
C GLU A 511 -5.71 -29.31 20.11
N ALA A 512 -4.45 -29.28 20.57
CA ALA A 512 -4.09 -28.73 21.87
C ALA A 512 -4.29 -27.20 21.90
N PHE A 513 -3.92 -26.52 20.82
CA PHE A 513 -4.07 -25.08 20.66
C PHE A 513 -5.53 -24.62 20.80
N GLN A 514 -6.48 -25.36 20.24
CA GLN A 514 -7.91 -25.05 20.36
C GLN A 514 -8.40 -25.03 21.81
N LYS A 515 -7.72 -25.73 22.71
CA LYS A 515 -8.05 -25.83 24.16
C LYS A 515 -7.35 -24.77 24.99
N LEU A 516 -6.44 -23.99 24.43
CA LEU A 516 -5.76 -22.91 25.16
C LEU A 516 -6.77 -21.87 25.66
N PRO A 517 -6.49 -21.26 26.83
CA PRO A 517 -7.35 -20.21 27.33
C PRO A 517 -7.48 -19.04 26.38
N LYS A 518 -8.65 -18.45 26.37
CA LYS A 518 -8.95 -17.19 25.68
C LYS A 518 -9.76 -16.28 26.59
N GLY A 519 -9.65 -14.99 26.35
CA GLY A 519 -10.49 -14.00 27.03
C GLY A 519 -11.93 -14.01 26.52
N GLU A 520 -12.76 -13.17 27.09
CA GLU A 520 -14.12 -12.95 26.64
C GLU A 520 -14.08 -11.96 25.46
N LEU A 521 -14.62 -12.37 24.31
CA LEU A 521 -14.74 -11.50 23.15
C LEU A 521 -15.88 -10.50 23.43
N LYS A 522 -15.53 -9.25 23.65
CA LYS A 522 -16.49 -8.14 23.71
C LYS A 522 -16.77 -7.69 22.29
N GLN A 523 -17.97 -7.97 21.82
CA GLN A 523 -18.41 -7.43 20.54
C GLN A 523 -18.74 -5.95 20.73
N THR A 524 -17.97 -5.06 20.08
CA THR A 524 -18.21 -3.62 20.09
C THR A 524 -18.66 -3.19 18.71
N PHE A 525 -19.81 -2.53 18.64
CA PHE A 525 -20.36 -1.95 17.43
C PHE A 525 -20.04 -0.46 17.35
N ASN A 526 -20.08 0.09 16.14
CA ASN A 526 -19.93 1.53 15.97
C ASN A 526 -21.13 2.25 16.56
N ASP A 527 -20.85 3.29 17.34
CA ASP A 527 -21.86 4.22 17.83
C ASP A 527 -21.80 5.50 17.02
N PHE A 528 -22.88 5.84 16.34
CA PHE A 528 -23.02 7.04 15.53
C PHE A 528 -23.82 8.14 16.22
N ASN A 529 -24.10 8.04 17.52
CA ASN A 529 -24.81 9.06 18.27
C ASN A 529 -24.08 10.40 18.32
N ASP A 530 -22.75 10.40 18.13
CA ASP A 530 -21.92 11.59 18.02
C ASP A 530 -21.90 12.20 16.61
N VAL A 531 -22.39 11.50 15.58
CA VAL A 531 -22.56 12.04 14.23
C VAL A 531 -23.89 12.80 14.16
N LYS A 532 -23.82 14.13 14.03
CA LYS A 532 -25.00 14.98 13.87
C LYS A 532 -25.21 15.28 12.39
N ILE A 533 -26.46 15.08 11.93
CA ILE A 533 -26.85 15.40 10.56
C ILE A 533 -27.85 16.54 10.61
N SER A 534 -27.51 17.68 10.00
CA SER A 534 -28.30 18.91 9.99
C SER A 534 -28.56 19.37 8.56
N SER A 535 -29.78 19.76 8.25
CA SER A 535 -30.08 20.45 6.98
C SER A 535 -29.74 21.93 7.11
N LEU A 536 -28.85 22.44 6.26
CA LEU A 536 -28.45 23.84 6.21
C LEU A 536 -29.24 24.66 5.15
N GLY A 537 -30.14 24.03 4.41
CA GLY A 537 -30.91 24.58 3.32
C GLY A 537 -31.42 23.53 2.36
N GLU A 538 -32.03 23.95 1.25
CA GLU A 538 -32.46 23.04 0.20
C GLU A 538 -31.23 22.44 -0.48
N ASN A 539 -31.13 21.09 -0.48
CA ASN A 539 -30.02 20.32 -1.04
C ASN A 539 -28.65 20.59 -0.38
N VAL A 540 -28.62 21.00 0.90
CA VAL A 540 -27.39 21.17 1.67
C VAL A 540 -27.50 20.42 2.99
N THR A 541 -26.58 19.45 3.21
CA THR A 541 -26.54 18.62 4.41
C THR A 541 -25.20 18.74 5.10
N LEU A 542 -25.20 19.01 6.41
CA LEU A 542 -24.02 18.96 7.27
C LEU A 542 -23.97 17.61 7.99
N HIS A 543 -22.85 16.92 7.86
CA HIS A 543 -22.47 15.73 8.60
C HIS A 543 -21.34 16.11 9.56
N TYR A 544 -21.67 16.28 10.83
CA TYR A 544 -20.79 16.81 11.87
C TYR A 544 -20.31 15.68 12.79
N THR A 545 -19.00 15.59 13.02
CA THR A 545 -18.37 14.71 14.00
C THR A 545 -17.44 15.52 14.90
N PRO A 546 -17.52 15.43 16.25
CA PRO A 546 -16.59 16.13 17.12
C PRO A 546 -15.20 15.50 17.07
N ASN A 547 -14.14 16.32 17.00
CA ASN A 547 -12.77 15.89 17.24
C ASN A 547 -12.47 16.01 18.74
N ASN A 548 -12.19 14.91 19.40
CA ASN A 548 -11.87 14.83 20.83
C ASN A 548 -10.38 14.55 21.11
N LYS A 549 -9.54 14.47 20.06
CA LYS A 549 -8.12 14.14 20.18
C LYS A 549 -7.19 15.34 20.05
N ASN A 550 -7.54 16.30 19.19
CA ASN A 550 -6.75 17.51 18.96
C ASN A 550 -7.60 18.63 18.35
N ASP A 551 -6.96 19.76 18.05
CA ASP A 551 -7.56 20.96 17.47
C ASP A 551 -7.44 21.04 15.92
N ILE A 552 -7.09 19.94 15.25
CA ILE A 552 -7.01 19.87 13.79
C ILE A 552 -8.37 19.46 13.24
N PHE A 553 -8.97 20.30 12.42
CA PHE A 553 -10.19 19.93 11.71
C PHE A 553 -9.91 19.29 10.35
N THR A 554 -10.89 18.52 9.87
CA THR A 554 -11.05 18.16 8.46
C THR A 554 -12.43 18.59 8.00
N LEU A 555 -12.48 19.20 6.82
CA LEU A 555 -13.71 19.67 6.18
C LEU A 555 -13.70 19.21 4.73
N THR A 556 -14.68 18.39 4.34
CA THR A 556 -14.88 18.00 2.94
C THR A 556 -16.19 18.55 2.43
N LEU A 557 -16.14 19.35 1.38
CA LEU A 557 -17.29 19.86 0.63
C LEU A 557 -17.48 18.93 -0.58
N ARG A 558 -18.50 18.09 -0.59
CA ARG A 558 -18.81 17.11 -1.64
C ARG A 558 -20.00 17.60 -2.45
N TYR A 559 -19.75 18.08 -3.67
CA TYR A 559 -20.80 18.53 -4.57
C TYR A 559 -21.33 17.36 -5.42
N GLY A 560 -22.65 17.25 -5.56
CA GLY A 560 -23.34 16.17 -6.23
C GLY A 560 -23.30 16.24 -7.77
N VAL A 561 -22.15 16.49 -8.33
CA VAL A 561 -21.86 16.49 -9.78
C VAL A 561 -20.41 16.07 -10.01
N GLY A 562 -20.13 15.26 -11.03
CA GLY A 562 -18.80 14.78 -11.31
C GLY A 562 -18.41 14.82 -12.79
N GLU A 563 -17.41 14.03 -13.14
CA GLU A 563 -16.89 13.93 -14.52
C GLU A 563 -17.98 13.51 -15.53
N HIS A 564 -18.90 12.63 -15.11
CA HIS A 564 -19.95 12.17 -16.00
C HIS A 564 -20.81 13.29 -16.60
N GLU A 565 -21.20 14.29 -15.80
CA GLU A 565 -21.98 15.44 -16.26
C GLU A 565 -21.12 16.57 -16.76
N MET A 566 -19.89 16.68 -16.24
CA MET A 566 -18.95 17.77 -16.54
C MET A 566 -17.56 17.24 -16.88
N PRO A 567 -17.33 16.69 -18.08
CA PRO A 567 -16.11 15.95 -18.43
C PRO A 567 -14.79 16.73 -18.31
N LEU A 568 -14.82 18.06 -18.31
CA LEU A 568 -13.65 18.92 -18.10
C LEU A 568 -13.42 19.28 -16.61
N LEU A 569 -14.33 18.90 -15.71
CA LEU A 569 -14.25 19.24 -14.30
C LEU A 569 -13.01 18.62 -13.61
N PRO A 570 -12.58 17.37 -13.89
CA PRO A 570 -11.34 16.82 -13.31
C PRO A 570 -10.12 17.68 -13.63
N TYR A 571 -10.01 18.18 -14.85
CA TYR A 571 -8.89 19.05 -15.26
C TYR A 571 -8.96 20.42 -14.61
N ALA A 572 -10.18 20.95 -14.43
CA ALA A 572 -10.38 22.19 -13.69
C ALA A 572 -10.00 22.01 -12.19
N ALA A 573 -10.35 20.89 -11.57
CA ALA A 573 -9.95 20.55 -10.21
C ALA A 573 -8.43 20.47 -10.07
N MET A 574 -7.73 19.77 -10.97
CA MET A 574 -6.27 19.70 -11.00
C MET A 574 -5.59 21.08 -11.11
N LEU A 575 -6.18 21.98 -11.90
CA LEU A 575 -5.66 23.34 -12.03
C LEU A 575 -5.93 24.18 -10.78
N MET A 576 -7.04 23.95 -10.09
CA MET A 576 -7.35 24.62 -8.82
C MET A 576 -6.35 24.31 -7.71
N GLU A 577 -5.74 23.14 -7.69
CA GLU A 577 -4.65 22.75 -6.76
C GLU A 577 -3.51 23.78 -6.74
N ASN A 578 -3.23 24.38 -7.90
CA ASN A 578 -2.12 25.31 -8.08
C ASN A 578 -2.57 26.76 -8.33
N ALA A 579 -3.87 27.04 -8.21
CA ALA A 579 -4.41 28.36 -8.49
C ALA A 579 -4.21 29.35 -7.34
N GLY A 580 -3.79 30.56 -7.63
CA GLY A 580 -3.81 31.69 -6.69
C GLY A 580 -5.16 32.40 -6.68
N ILE A 581 -5.17 33.67 -6.21
CA ILE A 581 -6.34 34.55 -6.16
C ILE A 581 -6.11 35.75 -7.04
N MET A 582 -6.97 35.97 -8.04
CA MET A 582 -6.88 37.10 -8.99
C MET A 582 -7.04 38.46 -8.29
N GLY A 583 -6.32 39.46 -8.78
CA GLY A 583 -6.48 40.87 -8.35
C GLY A 583 -5.80 41.22 -7.01
N ASN A 584 -5.00 40.32 -6.48
CA ASN A 584 -4.13 40.60 -5.33
C ASN A 584 -2.72 40.04 -5.63
N PRO A 585 -1.72 40.88 -6.00
CA PRO A 585 -0.39 40.46 -6.33
C PRO A 585 0.29 39.59 -5.25
N ALA A 586 -0.07 39.78 -3.96
CA ALA A 586 0.44 38.98 -2.86
C ALA A 586 -0.21 37.60 -2.72
N LEU A 587 -1.24 37.30 -3.54
CA LEU A 587 -1.99 36.04 -3.54
C LEU A 587 -2.05 35.38 -4.92
N GLU A 588 -1.42 35.98 -5.92
CA GLU A 588 -1.30 35.39 -7.24
C GLU A 588 -0.25 34.29 -7.21
N GLY A 589 -0.61 33.14 -7.76
CA GLY A 589 0.27 31.97 -7.78
C GLY A 589 0.60 31.39 -6.40
N LYS A 590 1.85 31.04 -6.21
CA LYS A 590 2.38 30.31 -5.01
C LYS A 590 2.21 31.02 -3.66
N ASP A 591 1.95 32.31 -3.66
CA ASP A 591 1.78 33.06 -2.41
C ASP A 591 0.48 32.66 -1.68
N PHE A 592 -0.51 32.12 -2.40
CA PHE A 592 -1.69 31.51 -1.82
C PHE A 592 -1.32 30.27 -0.97
N ASP A 593 -0.55 29.34 -1.51
CA ASP A 593 -0.15 28.10 -0.81
C ASP A 593 0.69 28.40 0.43
N GLN A 594 1.58 29.40 0.34
CA GLN A 594 2.35 29.85 1.50
C GLN A 594 1.45 30.41 2.60
N GLN A 595 0.42 31.19 2.26
CA GLN A 595 -0.50 31.74 3.25
C GLN A 595 -1.41 30.69 3.88
N ILE A 596 -1.86 29.71 3.10
CA ILE A 596 -2.60 28.54 3.62
C ILE A 596 -1.70 27.74 4.58
N ALA A 597 -0.45 27.48 4.21
CA ALA A 597 0.49 26.76 5.07
C ALA A 597 0.85 27.53 6.37
N GLN A 598 0.95 28.89 6.31
CA GLN A 598 1.14 29.72 7.51
C GLN A 598 -0.01 29.57 8.52
N LEU A 599 -1.21 29.26 8.05
CA LEU A 599 -2.37 28.99 8.90
C LEU A 599 -2.44 27.52 9.36
N GLY A 600 -1.41 26.71 9.07
CA GLY A 600 -1.41 25.30 9.34
C GLY A 600 -2.50 24.55 8.57
N ALA A 601 -2.78 24.95 7.35
CA ALA A 601 -3.85 24.39 6.55
C ALA A 601 -3.33 23.75 5.27
N ALA A 602 -4.12 22.83 4.75
CA ALA A 602 -4.00 22.29 3.41
C ALA A 602 -5.35 22.30 2.70
N VAL A 603 -5.34 22.55 1.40
CA VAL A 603 -6.54 22.58 0.55
C VAL A 603 -6.27 21.69 -0.66
N SER A 604 -7.18 20.81 -1.00
CA SER A 604 -7.10 19.99 -2.21
C SER A 604 -8.44 19.94 -2.94
N TYR A 605 -8.37 19.71 -4.25
CA TYR A 605 -9.50 19.63 -5.15
C TYR A 605 -9.49 18.29 -5.87
N GLY A 606 -10.63 17.63 -5.94
CA GLY A 606 -10.76 16.34 -6.63
C GLY A 606 -12.08 16.23 -7.38
N CYS A 607 -12.08 15.41 -8.41
CA CYS A 607 -13.28 15.05 -9.16
C CYS A 607 -13.21 13.59 -9.58
N ASN A 608 -14.30 12.86 -9.37
CA ASN A 608 -14.49 11.52 -9.93
C ASN A 608 -15.77 11.47 -10.79
N ASP A 609 -16.16 10.30 -11.26
CA ASP A 609 -17.36 10.15 -12.08
C ASP A 609 -18.60 10.78 -11.45
N SER A 610 -18.72 10.72 -10.11
CA SER A 610 -19.92 11.10 -9.37
C SER A 610 -19.85 12.47 -8.71
N TYR A 611 -18.69 12.89 -8.21
CA TYR A 611 -18.61 14.02 -7.28
C TYR A 611 -17.42 14.94 -7.56
N PHE A 612 -17.61 16.21 -7.27
CA PHE A 612 -16.53 17.19 -7.12
C PHE A 612 -16.28 17.42 -5.64
N TYR A 613 -15.03 17.45 -5.23
CA TYR A 613 -14.61 17.58 -3.83
C TYR A 613 -13.70 18.77 -3.61
N ILE A 614 -13.88 19.44 -2.47
CA ILE A 614 -12.91 20.35 -1.89
C ILE A 614 -12.61 19.85 -0.49
N SER A 615 -11.38 19.40 -0.26
CA SER A 615 -10.94 18.93 1.05
C SER A 615 -10.02 19.95 1.70
N ILE A 616 -10.32 20.31 2.93
CA ILE A 616 -9.63 21.33 3.70
C ILE A 616 -9.28 20.74 5.05
N SER A 617 -8.05 20.93 5.50
CA SER A 617 -7.63 20.62 6.86
C SER A 617 -6.89 21.79 7.45
N GLY A 618 -6.89 21.94 8.79
CA GLY A 618 -6.19 23.02 9.45
C GLY A 618 -6.51 23.08 10.94
N GLU A 619 -5.98 24.06 11.63
CA GLU A 619 -6.30 24.28 13.04
C GLU A 619 -7.61 25.04 13.17
N ASP A 620 -8.49 24.59 14.09
CA ASP A 620 -9.83 25.14 14.30
C ASP A 620 -9.81 26.67 14.59
N GLU A 621 -8.78 27.15 15.29
CA GLU A 621 -8.64 28.59 15.58
C GLU A 621 -8.43 29.45 14.32
N ASN A 622 -7.94 28.87 13.24
CA ASN A 622 -7.67 29.54 11.97
C ASN A 622 -8.80 29.36 10.93
N MET A 623 -9.88 28.63 11.25
CA MET A 623 -10.97 28.30 10.33
C MET A 623 -11.46 29.52 9.53
N ASN A 624 -11.77 30.64 10.20
CA ASN A 624 -12.27 31.85 9.52
C ASN A 624 -11.28 32.38 8.48
N LYS A 625 -9.99 32.43 8.81
CA LYS A 625 -8.94 32.93 7.90
C LYS A 625 -8.76 32.00 6.71
N ILE A 626 -8.74 30.65 6.97
CA ILE A 626 -8.61 29.62 5.96
C ILE A 626 -9.79 29.71 4.98
N MET A 627 -11.01 29.71 5.49
CA MET A 627 -12.21 29.76 4.66
C MET A 627 -12.33 31.05 3.86
N ASN A 628 -11.85 32.16 4.40
CA ASN A 628 -11.80 33.43 3.65
C ASN A 628 -10.89 33.33 2.43
N LEU A 629 -9.71 32.73 2.57
CA LEU A 629 -8.78 32.50 1.45
C LEU A 629 -9.38 31.52 0.43
N VAL A 630 -9.92 30.39 0.88
CA VAL A 630 -10.54 29.38 0.01
C VAL A 630 -11.73 29.96 -0.75
N ASN A 631 -12.63 30.69 -0.07
CA ASN A 631 -13.78 31.32 -0.72
C ASN A 631 -13.37 32.32 -1.81
N ARG A 632 -12.31 33.07 -1.57
CA ARG A 632 -11.77 34.02 -2.57
C ARG A 632 -11.14 33.29 -3.76
N GLN A 633 -10.39 32.21 -3.51
CA GLN A 633 -9.83 31.36 -4.59
C GLN A 633 -10.96 30.75 -5.45
N LEU A 634 -12.02 30.23 -4.83
CA LEU A 634 -13.17 29.65 -5.53
C LEU A 634 -13.93 30.68 -6.41
N LEU A 635 -13.96 31.94 -5.99
CA LEU A 635 -14.64 33.02 -6.74
C LEU A 635 -13.77 33.60 -7.84
N MET A 636 -12.47 33.74 -7.60
CA MET A 636 -11.54 34.45 -8.49
C MET A 636 -10.19 33.70 -8.58
N PRO A 637 -10.18 32.47 -9.11
CA PRO A 637 -8.94 31.72 -9.26
C PRO A 637 -8.01 32.41 -10.28
N TYR A 638 -6.72 32.49 -9.93
CA TYR A 638 -5.65 32.98 -10.80
C TYR A 638 -4.78 31.83 -11.27
N LEU A 639 -4.64 31.67 -12.57
CA LEU A 639 -3.80 30.65 -13.20
C LEU A 639 -2.79 31.30 -14.14
N GLU A 640 -1.54 30.94 -13.99
CA GLU A 640 -0.48 31.31 -14.94
C GLU A 640 -0.63 30.48 -16.23
N GLN A 641 -0.32 31.10 -17.39
CA GLN A 641 -0.40 30.42 -18.67
C GLN A 641 0.46 29.13 -18.69
N LYS A 642 1.61 29.18 -18.04
CA LYS A 642 2.53 28.03 -17.97
C LYS A 642 1.96 26.82 -17.21
N GLN A 643 1.11 27.05 -16.18
CA GLN A 643 0.39 25.96 -15.47
C GLN A 643 -0.60 25.25 -16.40
N LEU A 644 -1.33 26.04 -17.22
CA LEU A 644 -2.21 25.51 -18.26
C LEU A 644 -1.43 24.71 -19.31
N ASP A 645 -0.30 25.24 -19.76
CA ASP A 645 0.54 24.59 -20.76
C ASP A 645 1.17 23.29 -20.20
N ALA A 646 1.56 23.27 -18.93
CA ALA A 646 2.07 22.08 -18.25
C ALA A 646 1.00 20.99 -18.15
N LEU A 647 -0.23 21.33 -17.74
CA LEU A 647 -1.35 20.37 -17.74
C LEU A 647 -1.55 19.76 -19.15
N LYS A 648 -1.65 20.61 -20.18
CA LYS A 648 -1.84 20.18 -21.57
C LYS A 648 -0.72 19.29 -22.07
N GLY A 649 0.53 19.64 -21.74
CA GLY A 649 1.72 18.85 -22.09
C GLY A 649 1.73 17.47 -21.42
N ASN A 650 1.49 17.44 -20.11
CA ASN A 650 1.44 16.20 -19.34
C ASN A 650 0.31 15.29 -19.83
N GLU A 651 -0.87 15.83 -20.12
CA GLU A 651 -2.01 15.06 -20.63
C GLU A 651 -1.75 14.55 -22.05
N PHE A 652 -1.16 15.37 -22.92
CA PHE A 652 -0.75 14.93 -24.26
C PHE A 652 0.19 13.74 -24.17
N PHE A 653 1.27 13.86 -23.39
CA PHE A 653 2.26 12.79 -23.24
C PHE A 653 1.65 11.55 -22.61
N SER A 654 0.79 11.70 -21.59
CA SER A 654 0.07 10.61 -20.96
C SER A 654 -0.72 9.80 -21.98
N ARG A 655 -1.57 10.46 -22.78
CA ARG A 655 -2.38 9.80 -23.83
C ARG A 655 -1.52 9.22 -24.96
N TYR A 656 -0.47 9.91 -25.37
CA TYR A 656 0.44 9.45 -26.40
C TYR A 656 1.22 8.19 -26.00
N SER A 657 1.71 8.15 -24.75
CA SER A 657 2.57 7.06 -24.25
C SER A 657 1.81 5.84 -23.72
N ARG A 658 0.54 5.99 -23.32
CA ARG A 658 -0.24 4.96 -22.58
C ARG A 658 -0.39 3.63 -23.31
N GLN A 659 -0.46 3.65 -24.67
CA GLN A 659 -0.56 2.43 -25.48
C GLN A 659 0.70 1.55 -25.40
N LYS A 660 1.82 2.08 -24.92
CA LYS A 660 3.09 1.36 -24.74
C LYS A 660 3.25 0.82 -23.30
N ARG A 661 2.44 1.31 -22.35
CA ARG A 661 2.56 0.99 -20.91
C ARG A 661 1.74 -0.25 -20.58
N THR A 662 2.40 -1.33 -20.19
CA THR A 662 1.75 -2.63 -19.88
C THR A 662 0.65 -2.49 -18.83
N ALA A 663 0.89 -1.76 -17.75
CA ALA A 663 -0.11 -1.57 -16.69
C ALA A 663 -1.36 -0.84 -17.22
N VAL A 664 -1.18 0.18 -18.10
CA VAL A 664 -2.30 0.90 -18.71
C VAL A 664 -3.04 0.04 -19.72
N GLN A 665 -2.34 -0.79 -20.51
CA GLN A 665 -2.97 -1.77 -21.40
C GLN A 665 -3.84 -2.77 -20.64
N LYS A 666 -3.36 -3.25 -19.49
CA LYS A 666 -4.10 -4.15 -18.61
C LYS A 666 -5.37 -3.49 -18.07
N SER A 667 -5.26 -2.25 -17.56
CA SER A 667 -6.41 -1.47 -17.10
C SER A 667 -7.43 -1.20 -18.22
N ALA A 668 -6.95 -0.81 -19.41
CA ALA A 668 -7.81 -0.56 -20.58
C ALA A 668 -8.50 -1.83 -21.06
N LEU A 669 -7.83 -2.99 -21.04
CA LEU A 669 -8.45 -4.29 -21.35
C LEU A 669 -9.59 -4.62 -20.39
N MET A 670 -9.37 -4.42 -19.08
CA MET A 670 -10.40 -4.63 -18.06
C MET A 670 -11.57 -3.67 -18.25
N GLN A 671 -11.30 -2.38 -18.41
CA GLN A 671 -12.32 -1.37 -18.66
C GLN A 671 -13.15 -1.68 -19.94
N TYR A 672 -12.48 -2.13 -21.01
CA TYR A 672 -13.16 -2.54 -22.22
C TYR A 672 -14.06 -3.78 -22.01
N ALA A 673 -13.57 -4.74 -21.24
CA ALA A 673 -14.36 -5.94 -20.92
C ALA A 673 -15.60 -5.59 -20.10
N LEU A 674 -15.48 -4.68 -19.13
CA LEU A 674 -16.59 -4.29 -18.25
C LEU A 674 -17.58 -3.33 -18.91
N TYR A 675 -17.12 -2.40 -19.74
CA TYR A 675 -17.91 -1.26 -20.23
C TYR A 675 -17.95 -1.12 -21.76
N GLY A 676 -17.20 -1.95 -22.49
CA GLY A 676 -17.16 -1.91 -23.96
C GLY A 676 -16.69 -0.55 -24.48
N LYS A 677 -17.52 0.08 -25.35
CA LYS A 677 -17.23 1.42 -25.89
C LYS A 677 -17.38 2.56 -24.87
N LYS A 678 -17.97 2.28 -23.73
CA LYS A 678 -18.11 3.18 -22.57
C LYS A 678 -16.94 3.08 -21.60
N SER A 679 -15.88 2.37 -21.98
CA SER A 679 -14.62 2.32 -21.25
C SER A 679 -14.03 3.73 -21.08
N ALA A 680 -13.49 4.04 -19.91
CA ALA A 680 -12.84 5.32 -19.62
C ALA A 680 -11.71 5.71 -20.59
N TYR A 681 -11.17 4.75 -21.35
CA TYR A 681 -10.14 4.98 -22.38
C TYR A 681 -10.71 5.23 -23.79
N LEU A 682 -12.00 5.00 -24.02
CA LEU A 682 -12.69 5.19 -25.30
C LEU A 682 -13.75 6.27 -25.24
N ASP A 683 -14.41 6.46 -24.10
CA ASP A 683 -15.44 7.47 -23.85
C ASP A 683 -14.85 8.68 -23.07
N GLU A 684 -13.57 8.95 -23.23
CA GLU A 684 -12.88 10.07 -22.61
C GLU A 684 -13.19 11.41 -23.32
N VAL A 685 -13.04 12.51 -22.61
CA VAL A 685 -13.15 13.86 -23.16
C VAL A 685 -12.14 14.05 -24.31
N LYS A 686 -12.56 14.72 -25.39
CA LYS A 686 -11.68 14.98 -26.52
C LYS A 686 -10.51 15.85 -26.10
N PHE A 687 -9.31 15.50 -26.57
CA PHE A 687 -8.11 16.25 -26.22
C PHE A 687 -8.17 17.72 -26.65
N ILE A 688 -8.80 18.04 -27.79
CA ILE A 688 -8.98 19.42 -28.27
C ILE A 688 -9.76 20.28 -27.23
N ASP A 689 -10.70 19.71 -26.46
CA ASP A 689 -11.45 20.45 -25.47
C ASP A 689 -10.54 20.81 -24.27
N ILE A 690 -9.62 19.91 -23.89
CA ILE A 690 -8.58 20.17 -22.88
C ILE A 690 -7.56 21.19 -23.42
N TRP A 691 -7.15 21.04 -24.68
CA TRP A 691 -6.20 21.93 -25.32
C TRP A 691 -6.69 23.38 -25.35
N ASN A 692 -7.98 23.59 -25.54
CA ASN A 692 -8.61 24.89 -25.57
C ASN A 692 -9.00 25.44 -24.19
N MET A 693 -8.76 24.71 -23.11
CA MET A 693 -9.04 25.22 -21.75
C MET A 693 -8.23 26.47 -21.42
N ASP A 694 -8.89 27.43 -20.80
CA ASP A 694 -8.31 28.66 -20.27
C ASP A 694 -8.79 28.92 -18.81
N GLY A 695 -8.21 29.89 -18.15
CA GLY A 695 -8.57 30.24 -16.76
C GLY A 695 -10.03 30.65 -16.57
N VAL A 696 -10.66 31.25 -17.61
CA VAL A 696 -12.09 31.65 -17.55
C VAL A 696 -12.97 30.41 -17.58
N GLN A 697 -12.61 29.41 -18.36
CA GLN A 697 -13.35 28.14 -18.43
C GLN A 697 -13.22 27.36 -17.11
N VAL A 698 -12.02 27.33 -16.51
CA VAL A 698 -11.81 26.73 -15.17
C VAL A 698 -12.73 27.39 -14.16
N GLN A 699 -12.74 28.73 -14.06
CA GLN A 699 -13.61 29.48 -13.15
C GLN A 699 -15.09 29.12 -13.36
N ARG A 700 -15.55 29.04 -14.61
CA ARG A 700 -16.94 28.68 -14.94
C ARG A 700 -17.29 27.26 -14.51
N LEU A 701 -16.39 26.29 -14.74
CA LEU A 701 -16.61 24.88 -14.36
C LEU A 701 -16.76 24.77 -12.85
N ILE A 702 -15.85 25.34 -12.07
CA ILE A 702 -15.89 25.34 -10.63
C ILE A 702 -17.15 26.06 -10.09
N ALA A 703 -17.48 27.22 -10.64
CA ALA A 703 -18.68 27.95 -10.26
C ALA A 703 -19.96 27.14 -10.57
N SER A 704 -20.01 26.45 -11.70
CA SER A 704 -21.15 25.61 -12.08
C SER A 704 -21.25 24.38 -11.17
N ALA A 705 -20.16 23.69 -10.88
CA ALA A 705 -20.17 22.53 -9.99
C ALA A 705 -20.70 22.87 -8.61
N ARG A 706 -20.38 24.05 -8.09
CA ARG A 706 -20.83 24.55 -6.78
C ARG A 706 -22.32 24.91 -6.71
N THR A 707 -23.06 24.86 -7.81
CA THR A 707 -24.53 25.04 -7.79
C THR A 707 -25.30 23.75 -7.48
N TYR A 708 -24.64 22.59 -7.45
CA TYR A 708 -25.28 21.31 -7.16
C TYR A 708 -25.32 21.01 -5.65
N ALA A 709 -26.19 20.07 -5.25
CA ALA A 709 -26.34 19.62 -3.88
C ALA A 709 -24.99 19.43 -3.18
N LEU A 710 -24.90 19.83 -1.92
CA LEU A 710 -23.68 19.87 -1.14
C LEU A 710 -23.82 19.03 0.13
N ASP A 711 -22.98 18.02 0.27
CA ASP A 711 -22.74 17.37 1.54
C ASP A 711 -21.47 17.95 2.16
N VAL A 712 -21.58 18.46 3.37
CA VAL A 712 -20.49 19.01 4.18
C VAL A 712 -20.11 17.99 5.24
N PHE A 713 -18.92 17.42 5.17
CA PHE A 713 -18.37 16.54 6.20
C PHE A 713 -17.36 17.31 7.02
N TYR A 714 -17.65 17.51 8.29
CA TYR A 714 -16.76 18.22 9.21
C TYR A 714 -16.42 17.32 10.40
N CYS A 715 -15.13 17.26 10.72
CA CYS A 715 -14.63 16.71 11.97
C CYS A 715 -13.68 17.74 12.60
N GLY A 716 -14.03 18.28 13.75
CA GLY A 716 -13.27 19.34 14.44
C GLY A 716 -13.85 19.67 15.79
N THR A 717 -13.33 20.72 16.42
CA THR A 717 -13.76 21.17 17.76
C THR A 717 -14.77 22.34 17.72
N LEU A 718 -14.95 22.99 16.57
CA LEU A 718 -15.88 24.12 16.46
C LEU A 718 -17.32 23.64 16.54
N PRO A 719 -18.17 24.27 17.36
CA PRO A 719 -19.60 24.00 17.38
C PRO A 719 -20.26 24.46 16.06
N GLU A 720 -21.39 23.84 15.73
CA GLU A 720 -22.10 24.05 14.46
C GLU A 720 -22.43 25.53 14.20
N ASP A 721 -22.84 26.29 15.22
CA ASP A 721 -23.18 27.73 15.12
C ASP A 721 -21.98 28.64 14.78
N LYS A 722 -20.76 28.14 14.98
CA LYS A 722 -19.51 28.80 14.59
C LYS A 722 -18.98 28.31 13.23
N LEU A 723 -19.25 27.07 12.87
CA LEU A 723 -18.82 26.47 11.60
C LEU A 723 -19.67 27.00 10.42
N VAL A 724 -21.01 26.97 10.55
CA VAL A 724 -21.92 27.23 9.42
C VAL A 724 -21.70 28.60 8.76
N PRO A 725 -21.43 29.70 9.49
CA PRO A 725 -21.17 31.01 8.86
C PRO A 725 -19.92 31.04 7.97
N GLU A 726 -18.99 30.12 8.15
CA GLU A 726 -17.73 30.07 7.41
C GLU A 726 -17.84 29.27 6.09
N LEU A 727 -18.91 28.49 5.92
CA LEU A 727 -19.05 27.60 4.76
C LEU A 727 -19.37 28.37 3.46
N PRO A 728 -18.87 27.93 2.28
CA PRO A 728 -19.10 28.58 1.00
C PRO A 728 -20.47 28.24 0.40
N LEU A 729 -21.53 28.46 1.16
CA LEU A 729 -22.90 28.13 0.75
C LEU A 729 -23.39 29.02 -0.40
N THR A 730 -24.17 28.43 -1.30
CA THR A 730 -24.80 29.10 -2.45
C THR A 730 -26.31 28.96 -2.32
N GLU A 731 -27.06 30.03 -2.59
CA GLU A 731 -28.52 29.98 -2.59
C GLU A 731 -29.05 29.21 -3.82
N GLY A 732 -30.17 28.51 -3.66
CA GLY A 732 -30.86 27.82 -4.78
C GLY A 732 -30.10 26.65 -5.35
N MET A 733 -29.52 25.82 -4.51
CA MET A 733 -28.76 24.61 -4.93
C MET A 733 -29.63 23.65 -5.74
N GLN A 734 -29.09 23.15 -6.84
CA GLN A 734 -29.73 22.13 -7.69
C GLN A 734 -29.68 20.77 -7.00
N PRO A 735 -30.63 19.86 -7.31
CA PRO A 735 -30.54 18.47 -6.86
C PRO A 735 -29.25 17.80 -7.29
N SER A 736 -28.76 16.81 -6.47
CA SER A 736 -27.62 15.98 -6.85
C SER A 736 -27.89 15.16 -8.11
N LYS A 737 -26.87 15.01 -8.96
CA LYS A 737 -26.83 14.08 -10.10
C LYS A 737 -26.16 12.74 -9.71
N SER A 738 -25.64 12.67 -8.51
CA SER A 738 -24.77 11.61 -8.01
C SER A 738 -25.45 10.73 -6.97
N PRO A 739 -24.97 9.49 -6.74
CA PRO A 739 -23.83 8.89 -7.44
C PRO A 739 -24.21 8.38 -8.84
N PHE A 740 -23.26 8.46 -9.78
CA PHE A 740 -23.34 7.85 -11.11
C PHE A 740 -22.66 6.48 -11.09
N LEU A 741 -23.30 5.48 -11.69
CA LEU A 741 -22.70 4.16 -11.91
C LEU A 741 -22.91 3.73 -13.35
N GLN A 742 -21.81 3.55 -14.09
CA GLN A 742 -21.82 3.06 -15.46
C GLN A 742 -22.34 1.63 -15.53
N ASP A 743 -23.33 1.37 -16.40
CA ASP A 743 -23.83 0.02 -16.64
C ASP A 743 -22.76 -0.85 -17.32
N ARG A 744 -22.63 -2.11 -16.88
CA ARG A 744 -21.68 -3.06 -17.41
C ARG A 744 -22.21 -3.80 -18.62
N VAL A 745 -21.28 -4.28 -19.46
CA VAL A 745 -21.60 -5.20 -20.56
C VAL A 745 -22.06 -6.54 -20.00
N THR A 746 -23.17 -7.03 -20.49
CA THR A 746 -23.70 -8.36 -20.15
C THR A 746 -23.24 -9.39 -21.16
N TYR A 747 -22.70 -10.51 -20.68
CA TYR A 747 -22.26 -11.63 -21.49
C TYR A 747 -23.21 -12.83 -21.32
N ASP A 748 -23.90 -13.21 -22.39
CA ASP A 748 -24.86 -14.33 -22.37
C ASP A 748 -24.24 -15.69 -22.69
N LYS A 749 -22.96 -15.72 -23.03
CA LYS A 749 -22.20 -16.93 -23.39
C LYS A 749 -20.74 -16.81 -22.98
N PRO A 750 -20.05 -17.94 -22.79
CA PRO A 750 -18.59 -17.93 -22.53
C PRO A 750 -17.86 -17.09 -23.57
N THR A 751 -16.99 -16.21 -23.11
CA THR A 751 -16.25 -15.25 -23.95
C THR A 751 -14.79 -15.18 -23.51
N VAL A 752 -13.88 -15.07 -24.46
CA VAL A 752 -12.44 -14.85 -24.16
C VAL A 752 -11.98 -13.62 -24.91
N LEU A 753 -11.51 -12.61 -24.17
CA LEU A 753 -10.89 -11.40 -24.68
C LEU A 753 -9.39 -11.49 -24.43
N PHE A 754 -8.59 -11.54 -25.50
CA PHE A 754 -7.13 -11.71 -25.38
C PHE A 754 -6.39 -10.52 -25.98
N LEU A 755 -5.61 -9.83 -25.16
CA LEU A 755 -4.65 -8.81 -25.58
C LEU A 755 -3.23 -9.43 -25.62
N PRO A 756 -2.71 -9.74 -26.81
CA PRO A 756 -1.35 -10.28 -26.93
C PRO A 756 -0.29 -9.25 -26.55
N ASN A 757 0.61 -9.61 -25.64
CA ASN A 757 1.75 -8.79 -25.25
C ASN A 757 3.00 -9.67 -25.04
N SER A 758 3.98 -9.59 -25.96
CA SER A 758 5.21 -10.37 -25.91
C SER A 758 6.27 -9.80 -24.94
N ASN A 759 6.02 -8.66 -24.34
CA ASN A 759 6.96 -8.00 -23.43
C ASN A 759 6.73 -8.36 -21.97
N VAL A 760 5.67 -9.14 -21.66
CA VAL A 760 5.36 -9.57 -20.29
C VAL A 760 5.88 -10.96 -20.02
N GLN A 761 6.41 -11.19 -18.82
CA GLN A 761 6.76 -12.53 -18.32
C GLN A 761 5.55 -13.17 -17.64
N GLN A 762 4.86 -12.41 -16.80
CA GLN A 762 3.65 -12.83 -16.14
C GLN A 762 2.44 -12.43 -16.99
N ALA A 763 1.52 -13.35 -17.21
CA ALA A 763 0.23 -13.11 -17.79
C ALA A 763 -0.78 -12.73 -16.71
N ASP A 764 -1.71 -11.86 -17.05
CA ASP A 764 -2.86 -11.49 -16.20
C ASP A 764 -4.12 -12.16 -16.73
N LEU A 765 -4.78 -12.93 -15.87
CA LEU A 765 -6.04 -13.63 -16.13
C LEU A 765 -7.12 -13.08 -15.21
N TYR A 766 -8.26 -12.65 -15.78
CA TYR A 766 -9.45 -12.32 -15.01
C TYR A 766 -10.61 -13.19 -15.47
N PHE A 767 -11.48 -13.58 -14.51
CA PHE A 767 -12.69 -14.37 -14.71
C PHE A 767 -13.87 -13.54 -14.25
N TYR A 768 -14.65 -13.05 -15.19
CA TYR A 768 -15.80 -12.18 -14.92
C TYR A 768 -17.11 -12.93 -15.12
N ILE A 769 -18.03 -12.78 -14.20
CA ILE A 769 -19.42 -13.31 -14.28
C ILE A 769 -20.38 -12.17 -13.96
N ASN A 770 -21.40 -11.97 -14.82
CA ASN A 770 -22.47 -11.02 -14.54
C ASN A 770 -23.22 -11.42 -13.25
N GLY A 771 -23.42 -10.47 -12.37
CA GLY A 771 -24.17 -10.67 -11.13
C GLY A 771 -25.65 -10.33 -11.25
N ARG A 772 -26.32 -10.29 -10.11
CA ARG A 772 -27.68 -9.84 -9.92
C ARG A 772 -27.72 -8.47 -9.27
N PRO A 773 -28.86 -7.74 -9.33
CA PRO A 773 -29.04 -6.54 -8.54
C PRO A 773 -28.72 -6.77 -7.07
N TYR A 774 -28.00 -5.83 -6.49
CA TYR A 774 -27.64 -5.89 -5.08
C TYR A 774 -28.86 -5.87 -4.18
N ASP A 775 -28.87 -6.77 -3.21
CA ASP A 775 -29.85 -6.85 -2.15
C ASP A 775 -29.13 -7.02 -0.81
N ILE A 776 -29.32 -6.07 0.10
CA ILE A 776 -28.75 -6.03 1.45
C ILE A 776 -28.99 -7.35 2.23
N ALA A 777 -30.12 -8.05 1.98
CA ALA A 777 -30.41 -9.32 2.63
C ALA A 777 -29.45 -10.44 2.25
N SER A 778 -28.63 -10.26 1.21
CA SER A 778 -27.63 -11.22 0.74
C SER A 778 -26.20 -10.92 1.20
N ASP A 779 -25.98 -9.83 1.94
CA ASP A 779 -24.63 -9.38 2.31
C ASP A 779 -23.86 -10.44 3.10
N VAL A 780 -24.44 -10.99 4.16
CA VAL A 780 -23.80 -12.01 5.00
C VAL A 780 -23.41 -13.26 4.20
N GLN A 781 -24.24 -13.68 3.25
CA GLN A 781 -23.96 -14.83 2.38
C GLN A 781 -22.89 -14.49 1.34
N SER A 782 -22.89 -13.26 0.81
CA SER A 782 -21.86 -12.75 -0.10
C SER A 782 -20.50 -12.67 0.60
N ASP A 783 -20.46 -12.10 1.81
CA ASP A 783 -19.26 -11.98 2.61
C ASP A 783 -18.70 -13.36 3.01
N ALA A 784 -19.60 -14.29 3.40
CA ALA A 784 -19.22 -15.66 3.71
C ALA A 784 -18.66 -16.40 2.49
N PHE A 785 -19.26 -16.20 1.31
CA PHE A 785 -18.74 -16.74 0.06
C PHE A 785 -17.39 -16.13 -0.29
N ASN A 786 -17.22 -14.81 -0.16
CA ASN A 786 -15.96 -14.12 -0.41
C ASN A 786 -14.86 -14.61 0.53
N GLN A 787 -15.17 -14.75 1.82
CA GLN A 787 -14.24 -15.29 2.81
C GLN A 787 -13.85 -16.73 2.50
N TYR A 788 -14.81 -17.58 2.07
CA TYR A 788 -14.54 -18.95 1.67
C TYR A 788 -13.69 -19.05 0.40
N MET A 789 -13.97 -18.20 -0.61
CA MET A 789 -13.24 -18.20 -1.88
C MET A 789 -11.85 -17.61 -1.75
N SER A 790 -11.69 -16.54 -0.98
CA SER A 790 -10.46 -15.70 -1.00
C SER A 790 -10.03 -15.18 0.37
N GLY A 791 -10.60 -15.70 1.47
CA GLY A 791 -10.20 -15.31 2.83
C GLY A 791 -8.80 -15.81 3.16
N GLY A 792 -7.80 -14.92 3.07
CA GLY A 792 -6.42 -15.21 3.44
C GLY A 792 -5.81 -16.40 2.66
N PHE A 793 -4.90 -17.12 3.31
CA PHE A 793 -4.20 -18.26 2.72
C PHE A 793 -5.02 -19.56 2.70
N THR A 794 -6.12 -19.63 3.43
CA THR A 794 -7.01 -20.79 3.50
C THR A 794 -8.14 -20.74 2.47
N GLY A 795 -8.36 -19.57 1.84
CA GLY A 795 -9.33 -19.39 0.76
C GLY A 795 -9.08 -20.36 -0.41
N ILE A 796 -10.17 -20.90 -0.96
CA ILE A 796 -10.14 -21.97 -1.97
C ILE A 796 -9.25 -21.59 -3.16
N VAL A 797 -9.38 -20.36 -3.68
CA VAL A 797 -8.66 -19.94 -4.89
C VAL A 797 -7.14 -19.92 -4.64
N LEU A 798 -6.70 -19.29 -3.57
CA LEU A 798 -5.27 -19.21 -3.27
C LEU A 798 -4.69 -20.58 -2.94
N ASN A 799 -5.45 -21.41 -2.22
CA ASN A 799 -5.06 -22.76 -1.87
C ASN A 799 -4.87 -23.63 -3.13
N GLU A 800 -5.85 -23.67 -4.04
CA GLU A 800 -5.78 -24.50 -5.25
C GLU A 800 -4.73 -24.00 -6.25
N ILE A 801 -4.54 -22.69 -6.40
CA ILE A 801 -3.64 -22.08 -7.40
C ILE A 801 -2.20 -21.95 -6.87
N ARG A 802 -2.04 -21.33 -5.69
CA ARG A 802 -0.71 -21.03 -5.12
C ARG A 802 -0.16 -22.17 -4.26
N VAL A 803 -0.90 -22.57 -3.23
CA VAL A 803 -0.37 -23.49 -2.21
C VAL A 803 -0.14 -24.88 -2.80
N LYS A 804 -1.13 -25.43 -3.49
CA LYS A 804 -1.04 -26.80 -4.04
C LYS A 804 -0.24 -26.90 -5.34
N ARG A 805 -0.24 -25.86 -6.19
CA ARG A 805 0.29 -25.95 -7.55
C ARG A 805 1.39 -24.96 -7.88
N SER A 806 1.68 -23.99 -7.02
CA SER A 806 2.68 -22.93 -7.25
C SER A 806 2.55 -22.29 -8.64
N MET A 807 1.32 -22.03 -9.06
CA MET A 807 1.04 -21.50 -10.39
C MET A 807 1.09 -19.97 -10.41
N ALA A 808 0.78 -19.31 -9.29
CA ALA A 808 0.68 -17.87 -9.21
C ALA A 808 1.08 -17.38 -7.82
N TYR A 809 1.66 -16.18 -7.75
CA TYR A 809 1.86 -15.49 -6.47
C TYR A 809 0.54 -14.93 -5.93
N SER A 810 -0.26 -14.32 -6.80
CA SER A 810 -1.56 -13.73 -6.47
C SER A 810 -2.69 -14.41 -7.24
N ALA A 811 -3.71 -14.85 -6.48
CA ALA A 811 -4.96 -15.37 -7.02
C ALA A 811 -6.10 -15.11 -6.04
N TYR A 812 -7.25 -14.68 -6.56
CA TYR A 812 -8.45 -14.45 -5.74
C TYR A 812 -9.73 -14.57 -6.56
N GLY A 813 -10.87 -14.62 -5.89
CA GLY A 813 -12.21 -14.56 -6.50
C GLY A 813 -13.20 -13.95 -5.52
N VAL A 814 -13.86 -12.87 -5.91
CA VAL A 814 -14.77 -12.11 -5.04
C VAL A 814 -16.05 -11.72 -5.78
N ASN A 815 -17.15 -11.77 -5.09
CA ASN A 815 -18.40 -11.13 -5.50
C ASN A 815 -18.38 -9.68 -4.98
N THR A 816 -18.57 -8.72 -5.88
CA THR A 816 -18.49 -7.29 -5.55
C THR A 816 -19.85 -6.72 -5.22
N THR A 817 -19.90 -5.79 -4.26
CA THR A 817 -21.08 -5.00 -3.92
C THR A 817 -21.01 -3.64 -4.63
N PRO A 818 -22.05 -3.22 -5.36
CA PRO A 818 -22.09 -1.88 -5.95
C PRO A 818 -22.34 -0.80 -4.89
N GLU A 819 -22.04 0.45 -5.21
CA GLU A 819 -22.26 1.60 -4.30
C GLU A 819 -23.74 1.99 -4.15
N LEU A 820 -24.63 1.38 -4.91
CA LEU A 820 -26.08 1.67 -4.92
C LEU A 820 -26.91 0.41 -4.88
N PRO A 821 -28.01 0.39 -4.09
CA PRO A 821 -29.02 -0.66 -4.17
C PRO A 821 -29.63 -0.77 -5.56
N GLY A 822 -29.95 -1.99 -5.98
CA GLY A 822 -30.56 -2.27 -7.27
C GLY A 822 -29.63 -2.21 -8.48
N LYS A 823 -28.37 -1.81 -8.32
CA LYS A 823 -27.33 -2.00 -9.33
C LYS A 823 -26.73 -3.41 -9.19
N ASP A 824 -26.22 -3.95 -10.30
CA ASP A 824 -25.74 -5.32 -10.34
C ASP A 824 -24.43 -5.52 -9.58
N CYS A 825 -24.38 -6.55 -8.74
CA CYS A 825 -23.15 -7.18 -8.31
C CYS A 825 -22.41 -7.80 -9.51
N TYR A 826 -21.20 -8.29 -9.32
CA TYR A 826 -20.51 -9.16 -10.26
C TYR A 826 -19.43 -9.97 -9.55
N PHE A 827 -19.13 -11.14 -10.08
CA PHE A 827 -17.98 -11.88 -9.63
C PHE A 827 -16.77 -11.53 -10.49
N ILE A 828 -15.63 -11.33 -9.84
CA ILE A 828 -14.32 -11.16 -10.48
C ILE A 828 -13.30 -12.09 -9.85
N GLY A 829 -12.69 -12.95 -10.66
CA GLY A 829 -11.54 -13.75 -10.30
C GLY A 829 -10.28 -13.22 -10.94
N TYR A 830 -9.13 -13.46 -10.32
CA TYR A 830 -7.81 -13.05 -10.82
C TYR A 830 -6.78 -14.16 -10.61
N VAL A 831 -5.89 -14.33 -11.58
CA VAL A 831 -4.67 -15.14 -11.47
C VAL A 831 -3.54 -14.45 -12.23
N GLY A 832 -2.46 -14.09 -11.52
CA GLY A 832 -1.21 -13.62 -12.12
C GLY A 832 -0.21 -14.76 -12.26
N THR A 833 -0.02 -15.31 -13.48
CA THR A 833 0.80 -16.50 -13.71
C THR A 833 1.76 -16.34 -14.88
N GLN A 834 2.75 -17.23 -15.03
CA GLN A 834 3.58 -17.22 -16.23
C GLN A 834 2.78 -17.57 -17.50
N SER A 835 3.14 -16.94 -18.61
CA SER A 835 2.39 -17.10 -19.87
C SER A 835 2.33 -18.56 -20.37
N ASP A 836 3.27 -19.43 -20.00
CA ASP A 836 3.27 -20.85 -20.33
C ASP A 836 2.42 -21.70 -19.37
N LYS A 837 1.91 -21.11 -18.28
CA LYS A 837 1.00 -21.77 -17.30
C LYS A 837 -0.46 -21.32 -17.47
N VAL A 838 -0.73 -20.41 -18.38
CA VAL A 838 -2.06 -19.81 -18.59
C VAL A 838 -3.14 -20.88 -18.81
N ASN A 839 -2.86 -21.86 -19.67
CA ASN A 839 -3.84 -22.91 -19.98
C ASN A 839 -4.18 -23.74 -18.73
N ASP A 840 -3.17 -24.15 -17.97
CA ASP A 840 -3.34 -24.91 -16.73
C ASP A 840 -4.12 -24.06 -15.68
N ALA A 841 -3.78 -22.77 -15.56
CA ALA A 841 -4.45 -21.85 -14.63
C ALA A 841 -5.93 -21.64 -14.99
N ILE A 842 -6.26 -21.52 -16.29
CA ILE A 842 -7.63 -21.45 -16.76
C ILE A 842 -8.38 -22.74 -16.38
N SER A 843 -7.81 -23.91 -16.64
CA SER A 843 -8.44 -25.18 -16.33
C SER A 843 -8.75 -25.32 -14.84
N VAL A 844 -7.77 -25.08 -13.98
CA VAL A 844 -7.95 -25.15 -12.50
C VAL A 844 -8.99 -24.14 -12.02
N TYR A 845 -8.94 -22.91 -12.53
CA TYR A 845 -9.90 -21.88 -12.08
C TYR A 845 -11.32 -22.19 -12.55
N MET A 846 -11.47 -22.68 -13.78
CA MET A 846 -12.76 -23.11 -14.32
C MET A 846 -13.32 -24.32 -13.57
N ASP A 847 -12.49 -25.25 -13.11
CA ASP A 847 -12.89 -26.34 -12.24
C ASP A 847 -13.49 -25.81 -10.93
N ILE A 848 -12.85 -24.80 -10.28
CA ILE A 848 -13.38 -24.15 -9.07
C ILE A 848 -14.75 -23.49 -9.34
N LEU A 849 -14.90 -22.79 -10.48
CA LEU A 849 -16.15 -22.12 -10.83
C LEU A 849 -17.28 -23.11 -11.22
N THR A 850 -16.94 -24.29 -11.71
CA THR A 850 -17.91 -25.32 -12.15
C THR A 850 -18.33 -26.24 -11.02
N ASP A 851 -17.39 -26.64 -10.17
CA ASP A 851 -17.60 -27.49 -9.01
C ASP A 851 -16.71 -27.07 -7.84
N MET A 852 -17.17 -26.03 -7.12
CA MET A 852 -16.46 -25.46 -5.99
C MET A 852 -16.09 -26.52 -4.96
N PRO A 853 -14.81 -26.67 -4.59
CA PRO A 853 -14.40 -27.57 -3.50
C PRO A 853 -15.20 -27.32 -2.23
N LYS A 854 -15.66 -28.38 -1.57
CA LYS A 854 -16.54 -28.28 -0.39
C LYS A 854 -15.79 -28.76 0.86
N ASP A 855 -15.60 -27.82 1.80
CA ASP A 855 -15.00 -28.11 3.10
C ASP A 855 -15.75 -27.39 4.23
N SER A 856 -16.76 -28.07 4.78
CA SER A 856 -17.57 -27.54 5.87
C SER A 856 -16.79 -27.37 7.20
N THR A 857 -15.60 -27.91 7.32
CA THR A 857 -14.77 -27.78 8.53
C THR A 857 -14.23 -26.36 8.70
N GLN A 858 -14.15 -25.59 7.61
CA GLN A 858 -13.73 -24.18 7.61
C GLN A 858 -14.79 -23.23 8.18
N LEU A 859 -16.04 -23.66 8.35
CA LEU A 859 -17.12 -22.76 8.77
C LEU A 859 -16.85 -22.06 10.13
N VAL A 860 -16.20 -22.74 11.07
CA VAL A 860 -15.89 -22.15 12.39
C VAL A 860 -14.89 -21.02 12.26
N ALA A 861 -13.81 -21.22 11.52
CA ALA A 861 -12.78 -20.20 11.26
C ALA A 861 -13.35 -19.04 10.42
N LEU A 862 -14.15 -19.36 9.40
CA LEU A 862 -14.82 -18.36 8.58
C LEU A 862 -15.75 -17.46 9.40
N LYS A 863 -16.56 -18.01 10.30
CA LYS A 863 -17.39 -17.18 11.21
C LYS A 863 -16.54 -16.32 12.14
N ALA A 864 -15.41 -16.84 12.64
CA ALA A 864 -14.49 -16.07 13.47
C ALA A 864 -13.92 -14.89 12.68
N ALA A 865 -13.48 -15.10 11.43
CA ALA A 865 -12.98 -14.06 10.54
C ALA A 865 -14.04 -12.99 10.24
N LEU A 866 -15.28 -13.37 9.90
CA LEU A 866 -16.36 -12.41 9.68
C LEU A 866 -16.69 -11.57 10.92
N LYS A 867 -16.65 -12.16 12.11
CA LYS A 867 -16.84 -11.42 13.36
C LYS A 867 -15.71 -10.47 13.64
N GLN A 868 -14.48 -10.89 13.36
CA GLN A 868 -13.29 -10.04 13.50
C GLN A 868 -13.36 -8.85 12.52
N ALA A 869 -13.62 -9.12 11.24
CA ALA A 869 -13.77 -8.08 10.23
C ALA A 869 -14.86 -7.05 10.65
N ALA A 870 -15.95 -7.53 11.23
CA ALA A 870 -16.99 -6.67 11.79
C ALA A 870 -16.52 -5.78 12.95
N GLN A 871 -15.53 -6.25 13.75
CA GLN A 871 -14.96 -5.47 14.87
C GLN A 871 -13.90 -4.47 14.40
N THR A 872 -13.09 -4.84 13.40
CA THR A 872 -12.01 -4.00 12.86
C THR A 872 -12.49 -2.95 11.87
N ALA A 873 -13.67 -3.13 11.26
CA ALA A 873 -14.30 -2.17 10.38
C ALA A 873 -14.81 -0.90 11.10
N LYS A 874 -14.05 -0.41 12.09
CA LYS A 874 -14.37 0.85 12.76
C LYS A 874 -13.80 2.02 11.97
N PRO A 875 -14.65 2.93 11.47
CA PRO A 875 -14.17 4.14 10.83
C PRO A 875 -13.42 5.01 11.84
N SER A 876 -12.35 5.65 11.38
CA SER A 876 -11.70 6.71 12.17
C SER A 876 -12.69 7.83 12.47
N MET A 877 -12.45 8.64 13.51
CA MET A 877 -13.31 9.78 13.80
C MET A 877 -13.49 10.72 12.59
N ARG A 878 -12.46 10.87 11.75
CA ARG A 878 -12.48 11.73 10.55
C ARG A 878 -13.29 11.16 9.41
N SER A 879 -13.40 9.82 9.29
CA SER A 879 -14.19 9.15 8.24
C SER A 879 -15.59 8.72 8.72
N LYS A 880 -15.88 8.81 9.99
CA LYS A 880 -17.07 8.26 10.63
C LYS A 880 -18.38 8.73 9.98
N ALA A 881 -18.50 10.03 9.77
CA ALA A 881 -19.70 10.60 9.16
C ALA A 881 -19.91 10.17 7.70
N ALA A 882 -18.83 10.10 6.91
CA ALA A 882 -18.89 9.65 5.52
C ALA A 882 -19.20 8.15 5.41
N THR A 883 -18.67 7.33 6.33
CA THR A 883 -18.97 5.91 6.41
C THR A 883 -20.44 5.68 6.77
N TYR A 884 -20.98 6.45 7.71
CA TYR A 884 -22.38 6.34 8.11
C TYR A 884 -23.31 6.73 6.95
N GLU A 885 -23.02 7.81 6.22
CA GLU A 885 -23.77 8.21 5.02
C GLU A 885 -23.73 7.08 3.95
N TYR A 886 -22.55 6.49 3.72
CA TYR A 886 -22.40 5.38 2.77
C TYR A 886 -23.28 4.17 3.15
N TRP A 887 -23.30 3.77 4.42
CA TRP A 887 -24.14 2.67 4.88
C TRP A 887 -25.64 2.97 4.77
N GLN A 888 -26.04 4.20 5.10
CA GLN A 888 -27.43 4.63 4.90
C GLN A 888 -27.84 4.56 3.42
N ARG A 889 -26.96 4.96 2.52
CA ARG A 889 -27.17 4.88 1.07
C ARG A 889 -27.32 3.44 0.57
N LEU A 890 -26.62 2.47 1.16
CA LEU A 890 -26.78 1.04 0.90
C LEU A 890 -28.06 0.46 1.52
N GLY A 891 -28.73 1.19 2.41
CA GLY A 891 -29.98 0.78 3.05
C GLY A 891 -29.84 0.33 4.50
N TYR A 892 -28.66 0.46 5.11
CA TYR A 892 -28.46 0.21 6.54
C TYR A 892 -28.95 1.39 7.39
N ASN A 893 -29.65 1.08 8.48
CA ASN A 893 -30.11 2.08 9.44
C ASN A 893 -29.25 2.15 10.70
N ASP A 894 -28.27 1.27 10.84
CA ASP A 894 -27.34 1.14 11.95
C ASP A 894 -26.04 0.49 11.43
N ASP A 895 -25.05 0.30 12.28
CA ASP A 895 -23.83 -0.43 11.96
C ASP A 895 -24.13 -1.79 11.30
N PRO A 896 -23.68 -2.05 10.06
CA PRO A 896 -23.86 -3.33 9.38
C PRO A 896 -23.40 -4.52 10.23
N SER A 897 -22.33 -4.36 11.00
CA SER A 897 -21.81 -5.39 11.89
C SER A 897 -22.82 -5.79 12.97
N LYS A 898 -23.54 -4.81 13.51
CA LYS A 898 -24.61 -5.03 14.49
C LYS A 898 -25.85 -5.65 13.86
N VAL A 899 -26.25 -5.15 12.70
CA VAL A 899 -27.42 -5.65 11.95
C VAL A 899 -27.19 -7.11 11.54
N ASN A 900 -25.99 -7.44 11.08
CA ASN A 900 -25.64 -8.74 10.52
C ASN A 900 -25.17 -9.78 11.57
N ALA A 901 -24.91 -9.37 12.83
CA ALA A 901 -24.32 -10.25 13.86
C ALA A 901 -25.10 -11.56 14.05
N ALA A 902 -26.43 -11.48 14.16
CA ALA A 902 -27.28 -12.66 14.35
C ALA A 902 -27.29 -13.56 13.10
N ALA A 903 -27.21 -13.00 11.88
CA ALA A 903 -27.15 -13.76 10.65
C ALA A 903 -25.79 -14.48 10.50
N ILE A 904 -24.68 -13.86 10.91
CA ILE A 904 -23.36 -14.50 10.96
C ILE A 904 -23.38 -15.68 11.94
N ASP A 905 -24.01 -15.53 13.10
CA ASP A 905 -24.15 -16.62 14.08
C ASP A 905 -24.98 -17.78 13.56
N ALA A 906 -26.04 -17.49 12.80
CA ALA A 906 -26.92 -18.48 12.21
C ALA A 906 -26.38 -19.14 10.93
N LEU A 907 -25.32 -18.56 10.31
CA LEU A 907 -24.75 -18.99 9.03
C LEU A 907 -24.40 -20.49 9.05
N THR A 908 -24.74 -21.20 7.99
CA THR A 908 -24.39 -22.61 7.75
C THR A 908 -23.54 -22.72 6.48
N PHE A 909 -22.85 -23.85 6.32
CA PHE A 909 -22.10 -24.09 5.09
C PHE A 909 -23.02 -24.18 3.86
N ASN A 910 -24.26 -24.65 4.03
CA ASN A 910 -25.28 -24.69 2.97
C ASN A 910 -25.62 -23.27 2.44
N ASP A 911 -25.51 -22.23 3.25
CA ASP A 911 -25.78 -20.86 2.78
C ASP A 911 -24.68 -20.40 1.79
N ILE A 912 -23.42 -20.79 2.03
CA ILE A 912 -22.30 -20.55 1.12
C ILE A 912 -22.48 -21.33 -0.18
N GLU A 913 -22.83 -22.64 -0.08
CA GLU A 913 -23.11 -23.48 -1.25
C GLU A 913 -24.26 -22.91 -2.08
N LYS A 914 -25.32 -22.50 -1.43
CA LYS A 914 -26.50 -21.90 -2.10
C LYS A 914 -26.13 -20.59 -2.80
N PHE A 915 -25.32 -19.73 -2.15
CA PHE A 915 -24.86 -18.50 -2.79
C PHE A 915 -24.05 -18.80 -4.06
N TYR A 916 -23.12 -19.77 -3.99
CA TYR A 916 -22.37 -20.25 -5.15
C TYR A 916 -23.29 -20.79 -6.26
N GLU A 917 -24.26 -21.63 -5.95
CA GLU A 917 -25.19 -22.22 -6.94
C GLU A 917 -26.04 -21.14 -7.62
N ASP A 918 -26.50 -20.15 -6.86
CA ASP A 918 -27.38 -19.09 -7.37
C ASP A 918 -26.61 -18.04 -8.21
N ASN A 919 -25.34 -17.76 -7.89
CA ASN A 919 -24.63 -16.62 -8.47
C ASN A 919 -23.47 -16.99 -9.39
N ILE A 920 -22.85 -18.16 -9.24
CA ILE A 920 -21.62 -18.55 -9.93
C ILE A 920 -21.82 -19.76 -10.83
N LYS A 921 -22.33 -20.88 -10.27
CA LYS A 921 -22.42 -22.17 -10.94
C LYS A 921 -23.26 -22.07 -12.21
N GLY A 922 -22.68 -22.54 -13.31
CA GLY A 922 -23.38 -22.60 -14.60
C GLY A 922 -23.61 -21.25 -15.29
N LYS A 923 -23.09 -20.16 -14.74
CA LYS A 923 -23.16 -18.85 -15.39
C LYS A 923 -22.10 -18.74 -16.49
N PRO A 924 -22.33 -17.94 -17.55
CA PRO A 924 -21.31 -17.65 -18.54
C PRO A 924 -20.11 -16.94 -17.91
N VAL A 925 -18.93 -17.47 -18.17
CA VAL A 925 -17.65 -16.86 -17.71
C VAL A 925 -17.01 -16.10 -18.85
N THR A 926 -16.62 -14.85 -18.60
CA THR A 926 -15.79 -14.06 -19.52
C THR A 926 -14.38 -14.05 -19.01
N ILE A 927 -13.45 -14.61 -19.80
CA ILE A 927 -12.02 -14.61 -19.49
C ILE A 927 -11.38 -13.40 -20.18
N ILE A 928 -10.68 -12.60 -19.40
CA ILE A 928 -9.95 -11.41 -19.85
C ILE A 928 -8.47 -11.71 -19.64
N LEU A 929 -7.72 -11.80 -20.75
CA LEU A 929 -6.36 -12.30 -20.75
C LEU A 929 -5.40 -11.32 -21.41
N MET A 930 -4.28 -11.02 -20.73
CA MET A 930 -3.09 -10.40 -21.32
C MET A 930 -1.87 -11.29 -21.10
N GLY A 931 -1.07 -11.56 -22.14
CA GLY A 931 0.11 -12.44 -22.01
C GLY A 931 0.84 -12.66 -23.34
N ASP A 932 1.97 -13.41 -23.27
CA ASP A 932 2.81 -13.71 -24.45
C ASP A 932 2.12 -14.70 -25.39
N PRO A 933 1.72 -14.28 -26.59
CA PRO A 933 1.01 -15.14 -27.55
C PRO A 933 1.83 -16.32 -28.08
N LYS A 934 3.13 -16.34 -27.84
CA LYS A 934 4.01 -17.45 -28.25
C LYS A 934 3.99 -18.62 -27.27
N LYS A 935 3.61 -18.34 -26.02
CA LYS A 935 3.59 -19.30 -24.92
C LYS A 935 2.18 -19.82 -24.61
N ILE A 936 1.14 -19.08 -25.02
CA ILE A 936 -0.26 -19.40 -24.73
C ILE A 936 -0.85 -20.23 -25.87
N ASP A 937 -1.37 -21.42 -25.58
CA ASP A 937 -2.08 -22.24 -26.57
C ASP A 937 -3.55 -21.83 -26.68
N VAL A 938 -3.79 -20.85 -27.57
CA VAL A 938 -5.15 -20.32 -27.85
C VAL A 938 -6.11 -21.41 -28.33
N LYS A 939 -5.62 -22.43 -29.09
CA LYS A 939 -6.49 -23.51 -29.60
C LYS A 939 -6.96 -24.45 -28.49
N ALA A 940 -6.07 -24.71 -27.51
CA ALA A 940 -6.46 -25.48 -26.34
C ALA A 940 -7.54 -24.73 -25.52
N ILE A 941 -7.38 -23.42 -25.30
CA ILE A 941 -8.40 -22.57 -24.64
C ILE A 941 -9.73 -22.63 -25.40
N GLU A 942 -9.73 -22.46 -26.73
CA GLU A 942 -10.94 -22.52 -27.57
C GLU A 942 -11.64 -23.89 -27.46
N LYS A 943 -10.86 -24.96 -27.40
CA LYS A 943 -11.39 -26.33 -27.27
C LYS A 943 -12.01 -26.57 -25.90
N GLU A 944 -11.33 -26.14 -24.85
CA GLU A 944 -11.76 -26.34 -23.46
C GLU A 944 -13.04 -25.56 -23.13
N LEU A 945 -13.10 -24.31 -23.54
CA LEU A 945 -14.23 -23.43 -23.26
C LEU A 945 -15.36 -23.48 -24.29
N GLY A 946 -15.15 -24.16 -25.41
CA GLY A 946 -16.13 -24.29 -26.48
C GLY A 946 -16.47 -22.95 -27.18
N CYS A 947 -15.60 -21.95 -27.08
CA CYS A 947 -15.82 -20.65 -27.68
C CYS A 947 -14.56 -20.14 -28.41
N LYS A 948 -14.72 -19.12 -29.27
CA LYS A 948 -13.61 -18.50 -29.98
C LYS A 948 -12.93 -17.42 -29.14
N VAL A 949 -11.59 -17.36 -29.20
CA VAL A 949 -10.82 -16.32 -28.58
C VAL A 949 -10.85 -15.03 -29.44
N THR A 950 -11.35 -13.95 -28.87
CA THR A 950 -11.34 -12.62 -29.51
C THR A 950 -10.02 -11.94 -29.22
N LYS A 951 -9.12 -11.89 -30.21
CA LYS A 951 -7.86 -11.15 -30.09
C LYS A 951 -8.11 -9.66 -30.25
N LEU A 952 -7.65 -8.90 -29.27
CA LEU A 952 -7.68 -7.44 -29.22
C LEU A 952 -6.31 -6.86 -29.58
N SER A 953 -6.28 -5.60 -29.96
CA SER A 953 -5.05 -4.82 -30.09
C SER A 953 -5.17 -3.55 -29.28
N PRO A 954 -4.06 -2.91 -28.86
CA PRO A 954 -4.13 -1.62 -28.16
C PRO A 954 -4.98 -0.59 -28.90
N ALA A 955 -4.94 -0.54 -30.23
CA ALA A 955 -5.75 0.37 -31.04
C ALA A 955 -7.29 0.17 -30.91
N LYS A 956 -7.76 -0.96 -30.32
CA LYS A 956 -9.18 -1.16 -30.00
C LYS A 956 -9.55 -0.73 -28.59
N LEU A 957 -8.57 -0.50 -27.76
CA LEU A 957 -8.74 -0.18 -26.33
C LEU A 957 -8.57 1.32 -26.04
N PHE A 958 -7.99 2.07 -26.97
CA PHE A 958 -7.67 3.48 -26.84
C PHE A 958 -8.14 4.27 -28.06
N ASN A 959 -8.45 5.54 -27.86
CA ASN A 959 -8.67 6.47 -28.95
C ASN A 959 -7.39 6.67 -29.79
N SER A 960 -7.57 7.11 -31.04
CA SER A 960 -6.46 7.32 -31.96
C SER A 960 -5.54 8.45 -31.49
N THR A 961 -4.22 8.22 -31.52
CA THR A 961 -3.23 9.27 -31.27
C THR A 961 -3.23 10.36 -32.33
N GLN A 962 -3.87 10.14 -33.51
CA GLN A 962 -4.02 11.17 -34.55
C GLN A 962 -4.83 12.37 -34.04
N GLU A 963 -5.86 12.12 -33.19
CA GLU A 963 -6.65 13.19 -32.56
C GLU A 963 -5.78 14.14 -31.71
N LEU A 964 -4.78 13.60 -31.03
CA LEU A 964 -3.82 14.40 -30.25
C LEU A 964 -2.99 15.31 -31.18
N MET A 965 -2.51 14.74 -32.28
CA MET A 965 -1.69 15.47 -33.23
C MET A 965 -2.50 16.59 -33.95
N ASP A 966 -3.75 16.29 -34.33
CA ASP A 966 -4.63 17.25 -34.96
C ASP A 966 -5.01 18.42 -34.05
N ALA A 967 -5.05 18.19 -32.73
CA ALA A 967 -5.37 19.23 -31.74
C ALA A 967 -4.22 20.24 -31.52
N VAL A 968 -2.97 19.82 -31.72
CA VAL A 968 -1.77 20.64 -31.51
C VAL A 968 -1.30 21.34 -32.78
N MET A 969 -1.66 20.83 -33.97
CA MET A 969 -1.37 21.47 -35.26
C MET A 969 -2.32 22.64 -35.55
#